data_047818981a54f1a7cfc8c2302e7cdc0f
#
_entry.id   047818981a54f1a7cfc8c2302e7cdc0f
#
_cell.length_a   1.000
_cell.length_b   1.000
_cell.length_c   1.000
_cell.angle_alpha   90.00
_cell.angle_beta   90.00
_cell.angle_gamma   90.00
#
_symmetry.space_group_name_H-M   'P 1'
#
loop_
_entity.id
_entity.type
_entity.pdbx_description
1 polymer ?
#
loop_
_entity_poly.entity_id
_entity_poly.type
_entity_poly.pdbx_seq_one_letter_code
_entity_poly.pdbx_strand_id
1 'polypeptide(L)'
;MNMFLLLPPPTYLPIRFSSLPYTFLPLRPLQLLRFPPSASISISTASNKLDTLHDYDDQNGADDDDDDDMNFRFRGYDFNPLIDFVANSSLVVTDNESDSMEEEEFRLAQSYRAVPARGWHLLLKSLCSSSSSSVRTAYGVVSWLQKHKLCYSYELLYAILIHALGRNEKLYEAFLFSQRQTLTPLTYNALIGACARNDDLEKALNLMARMRRDGFQPDFVNYSLIIQSFTRANTVDSVVLQKLYSEIESDLVEMDGHLLNDVTVGFAKAGDVDKAMFFLAMVQGNGLSPKTATLVAVITALGNAGRTEEAEAVFEELKEGGLKPRTRAYNALLKGYVKTGSLRDAEFIVSEMEKCGVAPDEHTYSSLIDAYANAGRWESARIVLKEMEASNVRPNSFVYSRILASYRDRGEWQRSFQVLKEMKSNGVRPDRHFYNVMIDSFGKYNCLEHAMAAFERMRSEGIQPDVVTWNTLIDCHCKFGHHNKAEELFEEMQRSGCLPCTTTYNIMINSLGQQERWNDVKTLLGNMQSQGLLANVVTYTTLVDIYGKSGRFNDAIECLEVMKSAGLKPSSTMYNALINAYAQRGLSDQAINAFRLMRADGVKPSVLVLNSLINAFGEDRRDAEAFSVLQFMKDSDVKPDVITYTTLMKALIRVEKYDQVPSVYEEMISDGIEPDRKARAMLRSALRYMKLKLNS
;
A
#
# COMPACT_ATOMS: atom_id res chain seq x y z
N MET A 1 13.43 -31.07 36.80
CA MET A 1 13.45 -29.64 37.06
C MET A 1 14.57 -28.89 36.32
N ASN A 2 15.27 -29.49 35.34
CA ASN A 2 16.39 -28.84 34.65
C ASN A 2 16.46 -29.09 33.14
N MET A 3 15.31 -29.17 32.45
CA MET A 3 15.33 -29.44 31.01
C MET A 3 15.37 -28.15 30.14
N PHE A 4 15.03 -27.01 30.74
CA PHE A 4 15.12 -25.68 30.05
C PHE A 4 16.42 -24.92 30.36
N LEU A 5 17.21 -25.35 31.34
CA LEU A 5 18.41 -24.65 31.83
C LEU A 5 19.75 -25.10 31.20
N LEU A 6 19.74 -26.03 30.22
CA LEU A 6 20.96 -26.58 29.60
C LEU A 6 21.25 -26.01 28.19
N LEU A 7 20.91 -24.77 27.92
CA LEU A 7 21.46 -24.06 26.78
C LEU A 7 22.27 -22.86 27.31
N PRO A 8 23.55 -22.71 26.91
CA PRO A 8 24.29 -21.51 27.26
C PRO A 8 23.55 -20.29 26.69
N PRO A 9 23.52 -19.18 27.40
CA PRO A 9 22.92 -17.93 26.87
C PRO A 9 23.71 -17.55 25.60
N PRO A 10 23.05 -17.02 24.55
CA PRO A 10 23.76 -16.44 23.43
C PRO A 10 24.61 -15.30 23.98
N THR A 11 25.92 -15.34 23.70
CA THR A 11 26.87 -14.29 23.99
C THR A 11 26.48 -13.05 23.15
N TYR A 12 25.59 -12.23 23.66
CA TYR A 12 25.38 -10.88 23.18
C TYR A 12 26.38 -9.97 23.89
N LEU A 13 27.30 -9.42 23.15
CA LEU A 13 28.04 -8.24 23.55
C LEU A 13 27.03 -7.12 23.85
N PRO A 14 27.07 -6.48 25.01
CA PRO A 14 26.12 -5.45 25.35
C PRO A 14 26.46 -4.17 24.57
N ILE A 15 25.68 -3.87 23.55
CA ILE A 15 25.55 -2.49 23.10
C ILE A 15 24.68 -1.81 24.15
N ARG A 16 25.35 -1.03 25.01
CA ARG A 16 24.70 -0.18 25.99
C ARG A 16 23.92 0.90 25.25
N PHE A 17 22.61 0.74 25.11
CA PHE A 17 21.70 1.85 25.01
C PHE A 17 21.31 2.27 26.42
N SER A 18 21.88 3.39 26.87
CA SER A 18 21.46 4.07 28.07
C SER A 18 20.05 4.60 27.88
N SER A 19 19.13 4.01 28.62
CA SER A 19 17.78 4.56 28.84
C SER A 19 17.90 5.89 29.56
N LEU A 20 17.59 6.99 28.89
CA LEU A 20 17.30 8.28 29.54
C LEU A 20 15.80 8.56 29.41
N PRO A 21 15.15 8.93 30.50
CA PRO A 21 13.75 9.31 30.49
C PRO A 21 13.59 10.68 29.81
N TYR A 22 12.65 10.78 28.88
CA TYR A 22 12.27 12.05 28.28
C TYR A 22 11.58 12.94 29.31
N THR A 23 12.33 13.86 29.89
CA THR A 23 11.77 15.03 30.54
C THR A 23 11.91 16.21 29.57
N PHE A 24 10.77 16.80 29.22
CA PHE A 24 10.70 18.03 28.46
C PHE A 24 11.46 19.14 29.17
N LEU A 25 12.52 19.65 28.61
CA LEU A 25 13.14 20.91 28.97
C LEU A 25 13.15 21.84 27.74
N PRO A 26 12.81 23.14 27.89
CA PRO A 26 12.74 24.07 26.79
C PRO A 26 14.14 24.39 26.26
N LEU A 27 14.33 24.25 24.96
CA LEU A 27 15.55 24.58 24.25
C LEU A 27 15.78 26.11 24.29
N ARG A 28 16.88 26.52 24.92
CA ARG A 28 17.41 27.88 24.79
C ARG A 28 17.97 28.10 23.38
N PRO A 29 17.86 29.32 22.80
CA PRO A 29 18.36 29.60 21.47
C PRO A 29 19.90 29.58 21.45
N LEU A 30 20.47 28.80 20.51
CA LEU A 30 21.90 28.80 20.23
C LEU A 30 22.28 30.12 19.56
N GLN A 31 23.26 30.81 20.15
CA GLN A 31 23.86 32.03 19.64
C GLN A 31 24.55 31.79 18.29
N LEU A 32 24.14 32.57 17.29
CA LEU A 32 24.77 32.67 15.99
C LEU A 32 26.22 33.17 16.14
N LEU A 33 27.18 32.34 15.79
CA LEU A 33 28.56 32.80 15.49
C LEU A 33 28.55 33.54 14.14
N ARG A 34 28.84 34.84 14.21
CA ARG A 34 29.04 35.71 13.06
C ARG A 34 30.36 35.36 12.39
N PHE A 35 30.34 35.00 11.09
CA PHE A 35 31.49 35.05 10.21
C PHE A 35 31.44 36.33 9.37
N PRO A 36 32.61 36.93 9.04
CA PRO A 36 32.68 38.20 8.33
C PRO A 36 32.30 38.06 6.84
N PRO A 37 31.84 39.15 6.20
CA PRO A 37 31.39 39.11 4.82
C PRO A 37 32.56 39.13 3.83
N SER A 38 32.62 38.12 2.96
CA SER A 38 33.46 38.20 1.77
C SER A 38 32.58 37.97 0.53
N ALA A 39 32.51 39.05 -0.24
CA ALA A 39 32.24 39.15 -1.68
C ALA A 39 31.10 38.26 -2.25
N SER A 40 29.91 38.80 -2.25
CA SER A 40 28.80 38.35 -3.05
C SER A 40 28.96 38.75 -4.52
N ILE A 41 29.22 37.76 -5.38
CA ILE A 41 28.93 37.88 -6.82
C ILE A 41 27.49 37.40 -6.99
N SER A 42 26.63 38.33 -7.36
CA SER A 42 25.20 38.16 -7.52
C SER A 42 24.86 37.22 -8.68
N ILE A 43 24.45 36.00 -8.36
CA ILE A 43 23.73 35.05 -9.27
C ILE A 43 22.26 34.95 -8.83
N SER A 44 21.64 36.07 -8.48
CA SER A 44 20.23 36.04 -7.97
C SER A 44 19.16 36.34 -9.04
N THR A 45 19.51 36.38 -10.34
CA THR A 45 18.54 36.72 -11.38
C THR A 45 18.00 35.57 -12.23
N ALA A 46 18.54 34.36 -12.08
CA ALA A 46 18.04 33.17 -12.81
C ALA A 46 16.94 32.42 -12.06
N SER A 47 16.97 32.39 -10.72
CA SER A 47 15.99 31.67 -9.89
C SER A 47 14.58 32.27 -9.97
N ASN A 48 14.48 33.61 -9.95
CA ASN A 48 13.16 34.29 -10.02
C ASN A 48 12.45 34.20 -11.38
N LYS A 49 13.08 33.60 -12.40
CA LYS A 49 12.45 33.40 -13.71
C LYS A 49 11.78 32.03 -13.88
N LEU A 50 12.12 31.06 -13.02
CA LEU A 50 11.47 29.74 -13.03
C LEU A 50 10.22 29.70 -12.14
N ASP A 51 10.16 30.50 -11.05
CA ASP A 51 8.96 30.58 -10.20
C ASP A 51 7.71 30.98 -10.98
N THR A 52 7.89 31.78 -12.06
CA THR A 52 6.75 32.15 -12.95
C THR A 52 6.28 31.00 -13.85
N LEU A 53 7.00 29.86 -13.90
CA LEU A 53 6.55 28.67 -14.64
C LEU A 53 5.75 27.69 -13.75
N HIS A 54 5.91 27.76 -12.41
CA HIS A 54 5.21 26.89 -11.47
C HIS A 54 3.86 27.40 -10.97
N ASP A 55 3.65 28.74 -10.94
CA ASP A 55 2.44 29.34 -10.35
C ASP A 55 1.19 29.31 -11.25
N TYR A 56 1.24 28.67 -12.43
CA TYR A 56 0.12 28.66 -13.37
C TYR A 56 -0.74 27.40 -13.42
N ASP A 57 -0.41 26.38 -12.62
CA ASP A 57 -1.16 25.11 -12.69
C ASP A 57 -2.32 24.98 -11.66
N ASP A 58 -2.54 25.95 -10.73
CA ASP A 58 -3.53 25.81 -9.65
C ASP A 58 -4.71 26.79 -9.65
N GLN A 59 -4.79 27.70 -10.61
CA GLN A 59 -5.95 28.61 -10.70
C GLN A 59 -6.37 28.81 -12.16
N ASN A 60 -7.34 28.05 -12.61
CA ASN A 60 -8.48 28.51 -13.40
C ASN A 60 -9.31 27.32 -13.86
N GLY A 61 -10.28 26.96 -13.03
CA GLY A 61 -11.56 26.46 -13.49
C GLY A 61 -12.50 27.63 -13.44
N ALA A 62 -12.70 28.32 -14.55
CA ALA A 62 -13.85 29.20 -14.81
C ALA A 62 -13.97 29.34 -16.33
N ASP A 63 -15.12 28.99 -16.78
CA ASP A 63 -15.65 29.11 -18.09
C ASP A 63 -15.29 30.45 -18.78
N ASP A 64 -14.81 30.35 -20.02
CA ASP A 64 -15.12 31.31 -21.06
C ASP A 64 -14.97 30.60 -22.40
N ASP A 65 -16.12 30.19 -22.93
CA ASP A 65 -16.33 29.95 -24.35
C ASP A 65 -16.17 31.29 -25.06
N ASP A 66 -15.09 31.46 -25.79
CA ASP A 66 -15.06 32.36 -26.90
C ASP A 66 -14.08 31.91 -28.00
N ASP A 67 -14.64 31.79 -29.18
CA ASP A 67 -14.12 31.28 -30.42
C ASP A 67 -12.81 31.93 -30.91
N ASP A 68 -11.94 31.08 -31.41
CA ASP A 68 -11.06 31.17 -32.58
C ASP A 68 -10.79 32.55 -33.17
N ASP A 69 -9.69 33.16 -32.67
CA ASP A 69 -8.66 33.79 -33.49
C ASP A 69 -7.44 34.04 -32.63
N MET A 70 -6.54 33.01 -32.55
CA MET A 70 -5.28 33.14 -31.83
C MET A 70 -4.34 34.11 -32.57
N ASN A 71 -4.51 35.39 -32.29
CA ASN A 71 -3.71 36.48 -32.82
C ASN A 71 -2.34 36.53 -32.10
N PHE A 72 -1.34 35.80 -32.61
CA PHE A 72 0.03 35.78 -32.06
C PHE A 72 0.74 37.12 -32.36
N ARG A 73 0.46 38.17 -31.55
CA ARG A 73 1.04 39.51 -31.66
C ARG A 73 1.82 39.90 -30.43
N PHE A 74 3.02 40.44 -30.62
CA PHE A 74 3.84 40.99 -29.53
C PHE A 74 4.46 42.32 -29.95
N ARG A 75 4.13 43.41 -29.26
CA ARG A 75 4.68 44.75 -29.50
C ARG A 75 4.70 45.21 -30.98
N GLY A 76 3.67 44.92 -31.73
CA GLY A 76 3.56 45.28 -33.14
C GLY A 76 4.10 44.26 -34.14
N TYR A 77 4.71 43.14 -33.66
CA TYR A 77 5.09 42.02 -34.52
C TYR A 77 3.91 41.03 -34.57
N ASP A 78 3.54 40.66 -35.80
CA ASP A 78 2.57 39.60 -36.08
C ASP A 78 3.32 38.34 -36.45
N PHE A 79 3.14 37.25 -35.70
CA PHE A 79 3.85 35.98 -35.90
C PHE A 79 2.99 35.00 -36.76
N ASN A 80 1.76 35.32 -37.12
CA ASN A 80 0.94 34.40 -37.90
C ASN A 80 1.59 34.02 -39.25
N PRO A 81 2.20 34.96 -40.02
CA PRO A 81 2.88 34.58 -41.27
C PRO A 81 4.03 33.55 -41.07
N LEU A 82 4.74 33.65 -39.96
CA LEU A 82 5.79 32.70 -39.66
C LEU A 82 5.23 31.33 -39.26
N ILE A 83 4.15 31.31 -38.49
CA ILE A 83 3.49 30.07 -38.06
C ILE A 83 2.92 29.34 -39.28
N ASP A 84 2.27 30.05 -40.18
CA ASP A 84 1.73 29.51 -41.43
C ASP A 84 2.84 28.98 -42.33
N PHE A 85 3.93 29.72 -42.48
CA PHE A 85 5.09 29.29 -43.25
C PHE A 85 5.70 27.99 -42.70
N VAL A 86 5.90 27.90 -41.38
CA VAL A 86 6.48 26.72 -40.72
C VAL A 86 5.50 25.54 -40.79
N ALA A 87 4.19 25.77 -40.66
CA ALA A 87 3.19 24.72 -40.79
C ALA A 87 3.13 24.14 -42.19
N ASN A 88 3.19 25.00 -43.22
CA ASN A 88 3.15 24.62 -44.62
C ASN A 88 4.46 23.97 -45.12
N SER A 89 5.61 24.45 -44.68
CA SER A 89 6.92 23.89 -45.04
C SER A 89 7.12 22.44 -44.61
N SER A 90 6.33 21.95 -43.65
CA SER A 90 6.35 20.55 -43.21
C SER A 90 5.50 19.61 -44.10
N LEU A 91 4.72 20.12 -45.05
CA LEU A 91 3.74 19.36 -45.83
C LEU A 91 4.10 19.20 -47.32
N VAL A 92 5.10 19.93 -47.86
CA VAL A 92 5.37 19.93 -49.32
C VAL A 92 6.78 19.44 -49.63
N VAL A 93 6.86 18.28 -50.23
CA VAL A 93 8.03 17.78 -50.99
C VAL A 93 7.60 17.66 -52.44
N THR A 94 7.67 18.76 -53.19
CA THR A 94 7.63 18.72 -54.66
C THR A 94 8.65 19.72 -55.19
N ASP A 95 9.50 19.23 -56.12
CA ASP A 95 10.72 19.83 -56.62
C ASP A 95 10.59 21.16 -57.41
N ASN A 96 9.41 21.74 -57.58
CA ASN A 96 9.19 22.88 -58.42
C ASN A 96 8.85 24.21 -57.75
N GLU A 97 8.80 24.27 -56.41
CA GLU A 97 8.47 25.51 -55.66
C GLU A 97 9.61 26.01 -54.76
N SER A 98 10.83 25.51 -54.95
CA SER A 98 11.97 25.82 -54.05
C SER A 98 12.39 27.28 -54.07
N ASP A 99 12.43 27.96 -55.22
CA ASP A 99 12.95 29.33 -55.34
C ASP A 99 12.00 30.37 -54.73
N SER A 100 10.69 30.21 -54.83
CA SER A 100 9.71 31.13 -54.25
C SER A 100 9.66 31.00 -52.70
N MET A 101 9.85 29.76 -52.18
CA MET A 101 9.89 29.57 -50.72
C MET A 101 11.16 30.06 -50.09
N GLU A 102 12.31 30.00 -50.76
CA GLU A 102 13.56 30.61 -50.25
C GLU A 102 13.53 32.14 -50.17
N GLU A 103 12.87 32.81 -51.13
CA GLU A 103 12.64 34.25 -51.10
C GLU A 103 11.70 34.67 -49.96
N GLU A 104 10.63 33.91 -49.74
CA GLU A 104 9.66 34.15 -48.63
C GLU A 104 10.34 33.91 -47.29
N GLU A 105 11.07 32.86 -47.14
CA GLU A 105 11.86 32.54 -45.92
C GLU A 105 12.85 33.68 -45.60
N PHE A 106 13.53 34.19 -46.59
CA PHE A 106 14.49 35.28 -46.43
C PHE A 106 13.79 36.60 -46.04
N ARG A 107 12.63 36.95 -46.63
CA ARG A 107 11.82 38.10 -46.25
C ARG A 107 11.33 38.01 -44.82
N LEU A 108 10.84 36.85 -44.39
CA LEU A 108 10.46 36.60 -43.00
C LEU A 108 11.64 36.76 -42.06
N ALA A 109 12.81 36.23 -42.39
CA ALA A 109 13.99 36.36 -41.55
C ALA A 109 14.45 37.82 -41.40
N GLN A 110 14.31 38.67 -42.45
CA GLN A 110 14.56 40.07 -42.33
C GLN A 110 13.51 40.85 -41.50
N SER A 111 12.25 40.52 -41.62
CA SER A 111 11.17 41.19 -40.85
C SER A 111 11.23 40.91 -39.35
N TYR A 112 11.69 39.71 -38.95
CA TYR A 112 11.78 39.33 -37.54
C TYR A 112 13.15 39.53 -36.90
N ARG A 113 14.14 40.14 -37.65
CA ARG A 113 15.51 40.35 -37.14
C ARG A 113 15.59 41.20 -35.88
N ALA A 114 14.63 42.09 -35.65
CA ALA A 114 14.59 43.02 -34.51
C ALA A 114 13.70 42.54 -33.36
N VAL A 115 13.13 41.31 -33.43
CA VAL A 115 12.32 40.77 -32.36
C VAL A 115 13.17 40.43 -31.14
N PRO A 116 12.86 40.95 -29.95
CA PRO A 116 13.59 40.64 -28.74
C PRO A 116 13.38 39.22 -28.29
N ALA A 117 14.34 38.59 -27.62
CA ALA A 117 14.30 37.22 -27.15
C ALA A 117 13.01 36.90 -26.34
N ARG A 118 12.53 37.89 -25.55
CA ARG A 118 11.28 37.76 -24.79
C ARG A 118 10.07 37.55 -25.69
N GLY A 119 10.03 38.11 -26.90
CA GLY A 119 8.94 37.88 -27.85
C GLY A 119 8.89 36.42 -28.32
N TRP A 120 10.06 35.86 -28.62
CA TRP A 120 10.18 34.44 -28.99
C TRP A 120 9.78 33.48 -27.85
N HIS A 121 10.18 33.81 -26.62
CA HIS A 121 9.80 33.03 -25.45
C HIS A 121 8.27 33.01 -25.25
N LEU A 122 7.59 34.17 -25.39
CA LEU A 122 6.14 34.27 -25.27
C LEU A 122 5.42 33.54 -26.38
N LEU A 123 5.90 33.67 -27.62
CA LEU A 123 5.34 32.94 -28.77
C LEU A 123 5.41 31.41 -28.54
N LEU A 124 6.57 30.88 -28.16
CA LEU A 124 6.71 29.45 -27.91
C LEU A 124 5.85 28.98 -26.73
N LYS A 125 5.78 29.78 -25.66
CA LYS A 125 4.91 29.45 -24.51
C LYS A 125 3.45 29.41 -24.94
N SER A 126 2.97 30.34 -25.73
CA SER A 126 1.60 30.36 -26.26
C SER A 126 1.34 29.17 -27.19
N LEU A 127 2.22 28.90 -28.16
CA LEU A 127 2.11 27.73 -29.05
C LEU A 127 2.09 26.41 -28.28
N CYS A 128 2.87 26.29 -27.20
CA CYS A 128 2.96 25.07 -26.41
C CYS A 128 1.78 24.87 -25.44
N SER A 129 0.97 25.91 -25.18
CA SER A 129 -0.18 25.84 -24.29
C SER A 129 -1.47 25.42 -24.98
N SER A 130 -1.57 25.54 -26.30
CA SER A 130 -2.84 25.44 -27.03
C SER A 130 -3.22 24.03 -27.50
N SER A 131 -2.40 23.23 -28.10
CA SER A 131 -2.73 21.85 -28.51
C SER A 131 -1.51 21.02 -28.91
N SER A 132 -1.69 19.69 -29.04
CA SER A 132 -0.57 18.79 -29.44
C SER A 132 -0.07 19.04 -30.87
N SER A 133 -0.90 19.58 -31.77
CA SER A 133 -0.50 19.96 -33.15
C SER A 133 0.40 21.18 -33.14
N SER A 134 0.20 22.12 -32.23
CA SER A 134 0.97 23.36 -32.13
C SER A 134 2.38 23.16 -31.56
N VAL A 135 2.63 22.08 -30.84
CA VAL A 135 3.99 21.70 -30.39
C VAL A 135 4.88 21.36 -31.59
N ARG A 136 4.34 20.75 -32.63
CA ARG A 136 5.08 20.48 -33.87
C ARG A 136 5.46 21.78 -34.59
N THR A 137 4.54 22.77 -34.62
CA THR A 137 4.81 24.09 -35.14
C THR A 137 5.84 24.83 -34.30
N ALA A 138 5.77 24.75 -32.96
CA ALA A 138 6.78 25.31 -32.06
C ALA A 138 8.18 24.74 -32.33
N TYR A 139 8.29 23.43 -32.58
CA TYR A 139 9.54 22.79 -32.99
C TYR A 139 10.07 23.37 -34.32
N GLY A 140 9.18 23.52 -35.31
CA GLY A 140 9.54 24.14 -36.59
C GLY A 140 10.04 25.57 -36.42
N VAL A 141 9.39 26.39 -35.59
CA VAL A 141 9.80 27.76 -35.26
C VAL A 141 11.20 27.78 -34.63
N VAL A 142 11.48 26.91 -33.66
CA VAL A 142 12.82 26.85 -33.04
C VAL A 142 13.89 26.43 -34.05
N SER A 143 13.58 25.45 -34.93
CA SER A 143 14.52 25.03 -36.00
C SER A 143 14.78 26.14 -37.00
N TRP A 144 13.74 26.90 -37.36
CA TRP A 144 13.85 28.07 -38.25
C TRP A 144 14.68 29.20 -37.61
N LEU A 145 14.44 29.51 -36.33
CA LEU A 145 15.24 30.47 -35.56
C LEU A 145 16.74 30.10 -35.54
N GLN A 146 17.05 28.81 -35.38
CA GLN A 146 18.43 28.31 -35.41
C GLN A 146 19.09 28.51 -36.79
N LYS A 147 18.36 28.16 -37.86
CA LYS A 147 18.79 28.28 -39.24
C LYS A 147 19.23 29.74 -39.55
N HIS A 148 18.43 30.69 -39.09
CA HIS A 148 18.65 32.12 -39.37
C HIS A 148 19.42 32.90 -38.28
N LYS A 149 19.83 32.22 -37.19
CA LYS A 149 20.58 32.80 -36.06
C LYS A 149 19.90 34.07 -35.46
N LEU A 150 18.57 34.03 -35.33
CA LEU A 150 17.77 35.19 -34.91
C LEU A 150 17.59 35.31 -33.40
N CYS A 151 18.02 34.35 -32.62
CA CYS A 151 17.95 34.37 -31.16
C CYS A 151 19.31 34.04 -30.55
N TYR A 152 19.74 34.77 -29.51
CA TYR A 152 20.98 34.51 -28.80
C TYR A 152 20.78 33.65 -27.55
N SER A 153 19.56 33.51 -27.05
CA SER A 153 19.23 32.74 -25.83
C SER A 153 18.39 31.53 -26.17
N TYR A 154 18.97 30.54 -26.85
CA TYR A 154 18.28 29.31 -27.26
C TYR A 154 17.99 28.39 -26.07
N GLU A 155 18.73 28.49 -25.00
CA GLU A 155 18.63 27.61 -23.84
C GLU A 155 17.23 27.57 -23.25
N LEU A 156 16.62 28.75 -23.03
CA LEU A 156 15.24 28.83 -22.51
C LEU A 156 14.20 28.33 -23.53
N LEU A 157 14.43 28.56 -24.84
CA LEU A 157 13.56 28.03 -25.90
C LEU A 157 13.57 26.51 -25.92
N TYR A 158 14.74 25.89 -25.74
CA TYR A 158 14.84 24.42 -25.64
C TYR A 158 14.16 23.88 -24.39
N ALA A 159 14.34 24.52 -23.25
CA ALA A 159 13.66 24.12 -22.01
C ALA A 159 12.14 24.18 -22.15
N ILE A 160 11.59 25.26 -22.74
CA ILE A 160 10.14 25.40 -23.00
C ILE A 160 9.65 24.27 -23.92
N LEU A 161 10.37 24.01 -25.02
CA LEU A 161 9.97 22.96 -25.96
C LEU A 161 10.04 21.55 -25.36
N ILE A 162 11.11 21.24 -24.60
CA ILE A 162 11.23 19.96 -23.89
C ILE A 162 10.11 19.79 -22.87
N HIS A 163 9.80 20.86 -22.12
CA HIS A 163 8.69 20.86 -21.16
C HIS A 163 7.34 20.58 -21.84
N ALA A 164 7.09 21.22 -22.99
CA ALA A 164 5.87 21.02 -23.77
C ALA A 164 5.78 19.60 -24.37
N LEU A 165 6.88 19.06 -24.88
CA LEU A 165 6.94 17.68 -25.35
C LEU A 165 6.65 16.69 -24.22
N GLY A 166 7.18 16.95 -23.02
CA GLY A 166 6.88 16.14 -21.82
C GLY A 166 5.41 16.18 -21.41
N ARG A 167 4.74 17.33 -21.53
CA ARG A 167 3.27 17.42 -21.26
C ARG A 167 2.43 16.63 -22.25
N ASN A 168 2.87 16.50 -23.50
CA ASN A 168 2.15 15.79 -24.55
C ASN A 168 2.58 14.31 -24.68
N GLU A 169 3.18 13.74 -23.65
CA GLU A 169 3.62 12.34 -23.57
C GLU A 169 4.65 11.94 -24.67
N LYS A 170 5.28 12.94 -25.31
CA LYS A 170 6.28 12.74 -26.39
C LYS A 170 7.71 12.72 -25.85
N LEU A 171 7.95 11.90 -24.86
CA LEU A 171 9.25 11.82 -24.17
C LEU A 171 10.40 11.44 -25.11
N TYR A 172 10.16 10.54 -26.06
CA TYR A 172 11.17 10.12 -27.03
C TYR A 172 11.64 11.29 -27.91
N GLU A 173 10.72 12.13 -28.38
CA GLU A 173 11.05 13.32 -29.17
C GLU A 173 11.87 14.33 -28.36
N ALA A 174 11.54 14.51 -27.08
CA ALA A 174 12.29 15.37 -26.16
C ALA A 174 13.74 14.90 -26.00
N PHE A 175 13.96 13.59 -25.87
CA PHE A 175 15.31 13.01 -25.80
C PHE A 175 16.08 13.17 -27.11
N LEU A 176 15.48 12.90 -28.26
CA LEU A 176 16.11 13.09 -29.57
C LEU A 176 16.54 14.53 -29.79
N PHE A 177 15.68 15.47 -29.35
CA PHE A 177 15.98 16.89 -29.44
C PHE A 177 17.18 17.26 -28.55
N SER A 178 17.22 16.74 -27.33
CA SER A 178 18.29 17.00 -26.37
C SER A 178 19.66 16.43 -26.77
N GLN A 179 19.69 15.33 -27.57
CA GLN A 179 20.94 14.73 -28.05
C GLN A 179 21.71 15.62 -29.03
N ARG A 180 21.03 16.56 -29.71
CA ARG A 180 21.60 17.45 -30.70
C ARG A 180 22.21 18.73 -30.10
N GLN A 181 22.09 18.91 -28.78
CA GLN A 181 22.44 20.13 -28.08
C GLN A 181 23.40 19.85 -26.90
N THR A 182 24.20 20.84 -26.51
CA THR A 182 24.89 20.81 -25.22
C THR A 182 23.89 21.03 -24.13
N LEU A 183 23.77 20.06 -23.20
CA LEU A 183 22.85 20.15 -22.09
C LEU A 183 23.33 21.16 -21.07
N THR A 184 22.43 22.03 -20.67
CA THR A 184 22.62 23.05 -19.63
C THR A 184 21.74 22.71 -18.41
N PRO A 185 21.98 23.31 -17.24
CA PRO A 185 21.10 23.07 -16.06
C PRO A 185 19.64 23.23 -16.37
N LEU A 186 19.23 24.27 -17.13
CA LEU A 186 17.81 24.48 -17.48
C LEU A 186 17.24 23.37 -18.36
N THR A 187 18.00 22.85 -19.31
CA THR A 187 17.58 21.75 -20.17
C THR A 187 17.54 20.43 -19.41
N TYR A 188 18.44 20.20 -18.43
CA TYR A 188 18.37 19.07 -17.51
C TYR A 188 17.10 19.12 -16.67
N ASN A 189 16.78 20.28 -16.08
CA ASN A 189 15.56 20.46 -15.27
C ASN A 189 14.30 20.19 -16.11
N ALA A 190 14.26 20.67 -17.35
CA ALA A 190 13.14 20.43 -18.25
C ALA A 190 13.00 18.93 -18.60
N LEU A 191 14.11 18.22 -18.86
CA LEU A 191 14.11 16.78 -19.16
C LEU A 191 13.73 15.93 -17.94
N ILE A 192 14.28 16.24 -16.77
CA ILE A 192 13.93 15.56 -15.51
C ILE A 192 12.45 15.76 -15.23
N GLY A 193 11.92 16.98 -15.38
CA GLY A 193 10.51 17.28 -15.24
C GLY A 193 9.63 16.59 -16.28
N ALA A 194 10.10 16.42 -17.51
CA ALA A 194 9.39 15.65 -18.54
C ALA A 194 9.31 14.16 -18.17
N CYS A 195 10.43 13.55 -17.74
CA CYS A 195 10.46 12.17 -17.26
C CYS A 195 9.56 11.98 -16.03
N ALA A 196 9.63 12.88 -15.06
CA ALA A 196 8.83 12.83 -13.84
C ALA A 196 7.32 12.90 -14.10
N ARG A 197 6.89 13.67 -15.12
CA ARG A 197 5.48 13.74 -15.51
C ARG A 197 4.96 12.51 -16.23
N ASN A 198 5.85 11.79 -16.92
CA ASN A 198 5.51 10.56 -17.65
C ASN A 198 5.81 9.29 -16.84
N ASP A 199 5.95 9.41 -15.52
CA ASP A 199 6.22 8.32 -14.57
C ASP A 199 7.47 7.47 -14.90
N ASP A 200 8.42 8.01 -15.71
CA ASP A 200 9.68 7.35 -16.05
C ASP A 200 10.80 7.77 -15.09
N LEU A 201 10.66 7.28 -13.88
CA LEU A 201 11.54 7.63 -12.77
C LEU A 201 12.98 7.16 -12.96
N GLU A 202 13.18 6.00 -13.58
CA GLU A 202 14.50 5.45 -13.84
C GLU A 202 15.31 6.39 -14.74
N LYS A 203 14.70 6.92 -15.80
CA LYS A 203 15.35 7.91 -16.68
C LYS A 203 15.58 9.23 -15.96
N ALA A 204 14.66 9.69 -15.11
CA ALA A 204 14.86 10.91 -14.32
C ALA A 204 16.08 10.81 -13.40
N LEU A 205 16.23 9.71 -12.65
CA LEU A 205 17.39 9.45 -11.81
C LEU A 205 18.70 9.32 -12.61
N ASN A 206 18.65 8.66 -13.76
CA ASN A 206 19.80 8.56 -14.67
C ASN A 206 20.23 9.94 -15.21
N LEU A 207 19.27 10.84 -15.50
CA LEU A 207 19.54 12.21 -15.90
C LEU A 207 20.19 13.03 -14.77
N MET A 208 19.74 12.88 -13.51
CA MET A 208 20.41 13.52 -12.38
C MET A 208 21.87 13.04 -12.22
N ALA A 209 22.08 11.73 -12.33
CA ALA A 209 23.42 11.16 -12.26
C ALA A 209 24.32 11.65 -13.43
N ARG A 210 23.73 11.89 -14.60
CA ARG A 210 24.45 12.47 -15.76
C ARG A 210 24.74 13.96 -15.54
N MET A 211 23.79 14.71 -15.02
CA MET A 211 23.93 16.13 -14.67
C MET A 211 25.15 16.36 -13.75
N ARG A 212 25.30 15.51 -12.70
CA ARG A 212 26.46 15.54 -11.81
C ARG A 212 27.76 15.19 -12.52
N ARG A 213 27.78 14.22 -13.44
CA ARG A 213 28.97 13.86 -14.23
C ARG A 213 29.41 14.98 -15.18
N ASP A 214 28.45 15.74 -15.70
CA ASP A 214 28.70 16.87 -16.57
C ASP A 214 29.14 18.16 -15.77
N GLY A 215 29.28 18.04 -14.43
CA GLY A 215 29.76 19.10 -13.54
C GLY A 215 28.69 20.06 -13.03
N PHE A 216 27.39 19.74 -13.25
CA PHE A 216 26.30 20.54 -12.74
C PHE A 216 25.70 19.89 -11.47
N GLN A 217 25.46 20.72 -10.45
CA GLN A 217 24.77 20.22 -9.25
C GLN A 217 23.27 20.31 -9.43
N PRO A 218 22.51 19.23 -9.04
CA PRO A 218 21.06 19.28 -8.96
C PRO A 218 20.60 20.33 -7.95
N ASP A 219 19.51 21.01 -8.26
CA ASP A 219 18.90 22.01 -7.39
C ASP A 219 17.62 21.48 -6.71
N PHE A 220 17.00 22.29 -5.84
CA PHE A 220 15.78 21.91 -5.13
C PHE A 220 14.63 21.54 -6.09
N VAL A 221 14.57 22.15 -7.29
CA VAL A 221 13.52 21.88 -8.29
C VAL A 221 13.63 20.45 -8.81
N ASN A 222 14.84 19.95 -9.08
CA ASN A 222 15.07 18.59 -9.53
C ASN A 222 14.59 17.57 -8.51
N TYR A 223 14.93 17.78 -7.24
CA TYR A 223 14.52 16.91 -6.16
C TYR A 223 13.00 16.95 -5.93
N SER A 224 12.40 18.14 -5.95
CA SER A 224 10.95 18.30 -5.83
C SER A 224 10.19 17.58 -6.94
N LEU A 225 10.61 17.75 -8.20
CA LEU A 225 10.00 17.07 -9.35
C LEU A 225 10.05 15.53 -9.23
N ILE A 226 11.19 14.99 -8.79
CA ILE A 226 11.35 13.55 -8.60
C ILE A 226 10.49 13.06 -7.45
N ILE A 227 10.48 13.76 -6.31
CA ILE A 227 9.64 13.38 -5.15
C ILE A 227 8.15 13.47 -5.50
N GLN A 228 7.71 14.50 -6.23
CA GLN A 228 6.35 14.60 -6.71
C GLN A 228 5.97 13.46 -7.65
N SER A 229 6.86 13.02 -8.54
CA SER A 229 6.65 11.85 -9.38
C SER A 229 6.47 10.59 -8.53
N PHE A 230 7.33 10.37 -7.54
CA PHE A 230 7.15 9.28 -6.57
C PHE A 230 5.80 9.33 -5.86
N THR A 231 5.37 10.51 -5.46
CA THR A 231 4.10 10.64 -4.73
C THR A 231 2.87 10.43 -5.62
N ARG A 232 3.00 10.53 -6.94
CA ARG A 232 1.93 10.17 -7.90
C ARG A 232 1.85 8.66 -8.12
N ALA A 233 2.98 7.95 -8.06
CA ALA A 233 3.01 6.50 -8.17
C ALA A 233 2.24 5.84 -7.01
N ASN A 234 1.49 4.76 -7.31
CA ASN A 234 0.72 4.04 -6.29
C ASN A 234 1.57 3.24 -5.30
N THR A 235 2.84 3.03 -5.61
CA THR A 235 3.82 2.32 -4.77
C THR A 235 5.01 3.22 -4.52
N VAL A 236 5.07 3.80 -3.32
CA VAL A 236 6.20 4.63 -2.89
C VAL A 236 7.13 3.78 -2.03
N ASP A 237 8.39 3.63 -2.46
CA ASP A 237 9.40 2.90 -1.71
C ASP A 237 10.12 3.85 -0.74
N SER A 238 10.01 3.59 0.56
CA SER A 238 10.65 4.38 1.61
C SER A 238 12.18 4.35 1.52
N VAL A 239 12.78 3.26 1.01
CA VAL A 239 14.23 3.11 0.86
C VAL A 239 14.76 4.07 -0.19
N VAL A 240 14.05 4.22 -1.32
CA VAL A 240 14.44 5.15 -2.40
C VAL A 240 14.30 6.60 -1.94
N LEU A 241 13.20 6.93 -1.22
CA LEU A 241 13.05 8.27 -0.63
C LEU A 241 14.15 8.59 0.39
N GLN A 242 14.52 7.61 1.22
CA GLN A 242 15.62 7.79 2.17
C GLN A 242 16.94 8.06 1.45
N LYS A 243 17.20 7.36 0.34
CA LYS A 243 18.39 7.59 -0.47
C LYS A 243 18.39 8.99 -1.09
N LEU A 244 17.27 9.42 -1.67
CA LEU A 244 17.12 10.78 -2.21
C LEU A 244 17.31 11.85 -1.13
N TYR A 245 16.77 11.64 0.05
CA TYR A 245 16.96 12.54 1.17
C TYR A 245 18.44 12.64 1.58
N SER A 246 19.15 11.51 1.68
CA SER A 246 20.60 11.52 1.96
C SER A 246 21.42 12.21 0.86
N GLU A 247 20.96 12.16 -0.39
CA GLU A 247 21.58 12.93 -1.50
C GLU A 247 21.32 14.44 -1.37
N ILE A 248 20.12 14.86 -0.99
CA ILE A 248 19.79 16.27 -0.71
C ILE A 248 20.71 16.84 0.38
N GLU A 249 20.91 16.07 1.47
CA GLU A 249 21.84 16.46 2.54
C GLU A 249 23.28 16.52 2.06
N SER A 250 23.73 15.57 1.24
CA SER A 250 25.10 15.53 0.72
C SER A 250 25.40 16.65 -0.29
N ASP A 251 24.40 17.05 -1.08
CA ASP A 251 24.51 18.12 -2.06
C ASP A 251 24.34 19.52 -1.43
N LEU A 252 24.11 19.59 -0.10
CA LEU A 252 23.89 20.83 0.67
C LEU A 252 22.79 21.72 0.07
N VAL A 253 21.76 21.10 -0.48
CA VAL A 253 20.61 21.83 -1.06
C VAL A 253 19.78 22.43 0.06
N GLU A 254 19.61 23.76 0.03
CA GLU A 254 18.68 24.42 0.95
C GLU A 254 17.24 23.94 0.70
N MET A 255 16.65 23.35 1.73
CA MET A 255 15.27 22.87 1.66
C MET A 255 14.32 24.03 1.87
N ASP A 256 13.69 24.48 0.79
CA ASP A 256 12.61 25.43 0.87
C ASP A 256 11.30 24.79 1.39
N GLY A 257 10.29 25.64 1.67
CA GLY A 257 9.02 25.14 2.18
C GLY A 257 8.27 24.23 1.21
N HIS A 258 8.53 24.33 -0.11
CA HIS A 258 7.91 23.45 -1.11
C HIS A 258 8.51 22.05 -1.05
N LEU A 259 9.83 21.95 -1.07
CA LEU A 259 10.56 20.69 -1.00
C LEU A 259 10.27 19.94 0.31
N LEU A 260 10.26 20.66 1.45
CA LEU A 260 9.91 20.08 2.75
C LEU A 260 8.49 19.49 2.77
N ASN A 261 7.51 20.20 2.20
CA ASN A 261 6.16 19.69 2.07
C ASN A 261 6.12 18.43 1.16
N ASP A 262 6.81 18.43 0.02
CA ASP A 262 6.84 17.30 -0.91
C ASP A 262 7.52 16.07 -0.28
N VAL A 263 8.61 16.25 0.46
CA VAL A 263 9.29 15.20 1.23
C VAL A 263 8.35 14.62 2.31
N THR A 264 7.64 15.49 3.04
CA THR A 264 6.66 15.07 4.06
C THR A 264 5.57 14.20 3.44
N VAL A 265 4.98 14.64 2.32
CA VAL A 265 3.96 13.88 1.59
C VAL A 265 4.53 12.56 1.07
N GLY A 266 5.77 12.55 0.59
CA GLY A 266 6.46 11.35 0.13
C GLY A 266 6.55 10.29 1.22
N PHE A 267 7.10 10.63 2.40
CA PHE A 267 7.21 9.70 3.52
C PHE A 267 5.85 9.29 4.08
N ALA A 268 4.87 10.20 4.14
CA ALA A 268 3.51 9.87 4.54
C ALA A 268 2.89 8.81 3.61
N LYS A 269 3.02 8.95 2.30
CA LYS A 269 2.53 7.96 1.32
C LYS A 269 3.31 6.65 1.35
N ALA A 270 4.61 6.68 1.64
CA ALA A 270 5.43 5.49 1.84
C ALA A 270 5.10 4.73 3.13
N GLY A 271 4.27 5.31 4.02
CA GLY A 271 3.90 4.72 5.30
C GLY A 271 4.94 4.87 6.41
N ASP A 272 6.01 5.66 6.18
CA ASP A 272 7.01 6.00 7.21
C ASP A 272 6.52 7.21 8.00
N VAL A 273 5.64 6.94 8.95
CA VAL A 273 4.92 7.97 9.73
C VAL A 273 5.87 8.80 10.58
N ASP A 274 6.90 8.19 11.18
CA ASP A 274 7.82 8.88 12.06
C ASP A 274 8.64 9.94 11.32
N LYS A 275 9.09 9.61 10.10
CA LYS A 275 9.78 10.59 9.24
C LYS A 275 8.82 11.66 8.72
N ALA A 276 7.60 11.28 8.34
CA ALA A 276 6.59 12.25 7.92
C ALA A 276 6.31 13.30 9.02
N MET A 277 6.18 12.85 10.27
CA MET A 277 6.01 13.73 11.43
C MET A 277 7.25 14.58 11.70
N PHE A 278 8.45 14.02 11.56
CA PHE A 278 9.71 14.76 11.70
C PHE A 278 9.80 15.92 10.70
N PHE A 279 9.51 15.66 9.41
CA PHE A 279 9.54 16.71 8.40
C PHE A 279 8.42 17.73 8.55
N LEU A 280 7.23 17.32 9.00
CA LEU A 280 6.16 18.24 9.35
C LEU A 280 6.59 19.20 10.46
N ALA A 281 7.24 18.69 11.51
CA ALA A 281 7.78 19.51 12.59
C ALA A 281 8.90 20.46 12.09
N MET A 282 9.70 20.05 11.11
CA MET A 282 10.68 20.94 10.48
C MET A 282 10.02 22.08 9.69
N VAL A 283 8.94 21.81 8.95
CA VAL A 283 8.17 22.86 8.24
C VAL A 283 7.70 23.92 9.24
N GLN A 284 7.14 23.49 10.37
CA GLN A 284 6.64 24.36 11.42
C GLN A 284 7.77 25.12 12.15
N GLY A 285 8.86 24.40 12.49
CA GLY A 285 10.02 24.97 13.16
C GLY A 285 10.71 26.07 12.36
N ASN A 286 10.61 26.01 11.02
CA ASN A 286 11.11 27.06 10.12
C ASN A 286 10.12 28.22 9.94
N GLY A 287 9.02 28.27 10.70
CA GLY A 287 8.00 29.30 10.60
C GLY A 287 7.16 29.25 9.32
N LEU A 288 7.18 28.11 8.62
CA LEU A 288 6.40 27.88 7.40
C LEU A 288 5.05 27.23 7.76
N SER A 289 3.98 27.65 7.10
CA SER A 289 2.67 26.99 7.26
C SER A 289 2.60 25.75 6.35
N PRO A 290 2.27 24.56 6.90
CA PRO A 290 2.09 23.36 6.10
C PRO A 290 0.92 23.52 5.12
N LYS A 291 1.05 22.94 3.91
CA LYS A 291 -0.04 22.91 2.94
C LYS A 291 -1.15 21.97 3.45
N THR A 292 -2.43 22.30 3.15
CA THR A 292 -3.57 21.42 3.47
C THR A 292 -3.37 19.99 2.94
N ALA A 293 -2.80 19.84 1.73
CA ALA A 293 -2.52 18.53 1.14
C ALA A 293 -1.49 17.73 1.96
N THR A 294 -0.48 18.40 2.53
CA THR A 294 0.54 17.79 3.40
C THR A 294 -0.08 17.27 4.69
N LEU A 295 -0.88 18.11 5.37
CA LEU A 295 -1.58 17.73 6.60
C LEU A 295 -2.52 16.54 6.37
N VAL A 296 -3.31 16.57 5.27
CA VAL A 296 -4.21 15.45 4.90
C VAL A 296 -3.43 14.17 4.61
N ALA A 297 -2.26 14.25 3.96
CA ALA A 297 -1.42 13.08 3.71
C ALA A 297 -0.88 12.48 5.03
N VAL A 298 -0.44 13.33 5.96
CA VAL A 298 0.04 12.91 7.28
C VAL A 298 -1.10 12.30 8.11
N ILE A 299 -2.29 12.92 8.16
CA ILE A 299 -3.47 12.37 8.84
C ILE A 299 -3.82 10.98 8.25
N THR A 300 -3.77 10.84 6.92
CA THR A 300 -4.03 9.55 6.26
C THR A 300 -3.00 8.49 6.65
N ALA A 301 -1.73 8.85 6.71
CA ALA A 301 -0.65 7.94 7.10
C ALA A 301 -0.77 7.50 8.57
N LEU A 302 -1.02 8.44 9.48
CA LEU A 302 -1.26 8.19 10.90
C LEU A 302 -2.48 7.29 11.10
N GLY A 303 -3.60 7.57 10.44
CA GLY A 303 -4.79 6.73 10.47
C GLY A 303 -4.52 5.32 9.94
N ASN A 304 -3.76 5.18 8.84
CA ASN A 304 -3.33 3.88 8.31
C ASN A 304 -2.38 3.13 9.28
N ALA A 305 -1.61 3.82 10.10
CA ALA A 305 -0.76 3.22 11.12
C ALA A 305 -1.50 2.88 12.43
N GLY A 306 -2.76 3.34 12.58
CA GLY A 306 -3.56 3.19 13.80
C GLY A 306 -3.22 4.20 14.91
N ARG A 307 -2.44 5.25 14.60
CA ARG A 307 -2.06 6.33 15.54
C ARG A 307 -3.12 7.44 15.50
N THR A 308 -4.33 7.13 15.91
CA THR A 308 -5.49 8.03 15.79
C THR A 308 -5.39 9.29 16.63
N GLU A 309 -4.85 9.21 17.85
CA GLU A 309 -4.66 10.38 18.73
C GLU A 309 -3.75 11.45 18.08
N GLU A 310 -2.70 11.02 17.42
CA GLU A 310 -1.81 11.93 16.70
C GLU A 310 -2.46 12.48 15.41
N ALA A 311 -3.27 11.66 14.75
CA ALA A 311 -4.04 12.10 13.58
C ALA A 311 -5.07 13.19 13.96
N GLU A 312 -5.71 13.05 15.12
CA GLU A 312 -6.59 14.08 15.71
C GLU A 312 -5.82 15.37 15.99
N ALA A 313 -4.65 15.29 16.64
CA ALA A 313 -3.84 16.46 16.94
C ALA A 313 -3.47 17.24 15.66
N VAL A 314 -3.06 16.54 14.58
CA VAL A 314 -2.76 17.18 13.29
C VAL A 314 -4.02 17.73 12.61
N PHE A 315 -5.17 17.10 12.82
CA PHE A 315 -6.46 17.59 12.30
C PHE A 315 -6.94 18.85 13.04
N GLU A 316 -6.78 18.92 14.36
CA GLU A 316 -7.06 20.14 15.14
C GLU A 316 -6.11 21.28 14.75
N GLU A 317 -4.83 20.99 14.56
CA GLU A 317 -3.87 21.96 14.05
C GLU A 317 -4.28 22.56 12.69
N LEU A 318 -4.82 21.72 11.80
CA LEU A 318 -5.37 22.19 10.52
C LEU A 318 -6.50 23.21 10.73
N LYS A 319 -7.36 23.02 11.75
CA LYS A 319 -8.44 23.94 12.10
C LYS A 319 -7.90 25.25 12.74
N GLU A 320 -6.97 25.12 13.69
CA GLU A 320 -6.35 26.26 14.39
C GLU A 320 -5.56 27.16 13.44
N GLY A 321 -4.92 26.57 12.40
CA GLY A 321 -4.24 27.28 11.33
C GLY A 321 -5.17 28.08 10.41
N GLY A 322 -6.47 28.16 10.71
CA GLY A 322 -7.47 28.88 9.92
C GLY A 322 -7.85 28.22 8.59
N LEU A 323 -7.32 27.01 8.34
CA LEU A 323 -7.67 26.23 7.18
C LEU A 323 -9.00 25.49 7.43
N LYS A 324 -9.99 25.69 6.59
CA LYS A 324 -11.25 24.96 6.70
C LYS A 324 -11.06 23.52 6.21
N PRO A 325 -11.24 22.50 7.09
CA PRO A 325 -11.18 21.11 6.65
C PRO A 325 -12.22 20.84 5.56
N ARG A 326 -11.76 20.22 4.46
CA ARG A 326 -12.65 19.76 3.39
C ARG A 326 -12.96 18.27 3.57
N THR A 327 -13.89 17.73 2.81
CA THR A 327 -14.31 16.32 2.83
C THR A 327 -13.14 15.34 2.89
N ARG A 328 -12.04 15.60 2.17
CA ARG A 328 -10.84 14.74 2.18
C ARG A 328 -10.16 14.64 3.55
N ALA A 329 -10.13 15.72 4.33
CA ALA A 329 -9.51 15.72 5.66
C ALA A 329 -10.34 14.89 6.66
N TYR A 330 -11.67 15.08 6.63
CA TYR A 330 -12.61 14.29 7.42
C TYR A 330 -12.55 12.79 7.06
N ASN A 331 -12.53 12.46 5.76
CA ASN A 331 -12.43 11.09 5.29
C ASN A 331 -11.10 10.42 5.68
N ALA A 332 -9.99 11.17 5.71
CA ALA A 332 -8.70 10.66 6.15
C ALA A 332 -8.72 10.22 7.64
N LEU A 333 -9.29 11.06 8.50
CA LEU A 333 -9.43 10.75 9.92
C LEU A 333 -10.46 9.64 10.16
N LEU A 334 -11.61 9.69 9.48
CA LEU A 334 -12.64 8.66 9.53
C LEU A 334 -12.07 7.28 9.18
N LYS A 335 -11.24 7.19 8.14
CA LYS A 335 -10.58 5.94 7.76
C LYS A 335 -9.66 5.39 8.85
N GLY A 336 -8.99 6.27 9.60
CA GLY A 336 -8.21 5.89 10.78
C GLY A 336 -9.07 5.25 11.86
N TYR A 337 -10.20 5.85 12.22
CA TYR A 337 -11.15 5.30 13.20
C TYR A 337 -11.77 3.97 12.76
N VAL A 338 -12.11 3.84 11.48
CA VAL A 338 -12.60 2.57 10.93
C VAL A 338 -11.56 1.46 11.08
N LYS A 339 -10.29 1.78 10.84
CA LYS A 339 -9.19 0.80 10.96
C LYS A 339 -8.92 0.38 12.39
N THR A 340 -9.00 1.30 13.35
CA THR A 340 -8.85 0.99 14.78
C THR A 340 -10.10 0.40 15.42
N GLY A 341 -11.24 0.41 14.71
CA GLY A 341 -12.51 -0.08 15.21
C GLY A 341 -13.23 0.89 16.16
N SER A 342 -12.78 2.15 16.23
CA SER A 342 -13.38 3.18 17.08
C SER A 342 -14.66 3.76 16.47
N LEU A 343 -15.75 3.01 16.59
CA LEU A 343 -17.03 3.37 15.96
C LEU A 343 -17.60 4.71 16.48
N ARG A 344 -17.44 4.99 17.80
CA ARG A 344 -17.95 6.24 18.39
C ARG A 344 -17.28 7.47 17.80
N ASP A 345 -15.97 7.40 17.59
CA ASP A 345 -15.19 8.50 17.05
C ASP A 345 -15.47 8.68 15.55
N ALA A 346 -15.74 7.56 14.83
CA ALA A 346 -16.22 7.58 13.46
C ALA A 346 -17.59 8.28 13.33
N GLU A 347 -18.55 7.99 14.22
CA GLU A 347 -19.85 8.66 14.26
C GLU A 347 -19.70 10.15 14.60
N PHE A 348 -18.84 10.44 15.57
CA PHE A 348 -18.59 11.82 16.02
C PHE A 348 -18.03 12.69 14.89
N ILE A 349 -17.00 12.22 14.18
CA ILE A 349 -16.35 13.02 13.13
C ILE A 349 -17.28 13.29 11.93
N VAL A 350 -18.16 12.35 11.59
CA VAL A 350 -19.17 12.55 10.53
C VAL A 350 -20.22 13.59 11.00
N SER A 351 -20.69 13.52 12.24
CA SER A 351 -21.60 14.52 12.82
C SER A 351 -20.95 15.91 12.87
N GLU A 352 -19.67 15.99 13.17
CA GLU A 352 -18.92 17.25 13.17
C GLU A 352 -18.81 17.82 11.74
N MET A 353 -18.50 16.96 10.74
CA MET A 353 -18.44 17.30 9.34
C MET A 353 -19.75 17.97 8.87
N GLU A 354 -20.89 17.38 9.21
CA GLU A 354 -22.21 17.91 8.88
C GLU A 354 -22.49 19.25 9.58
N LYS A 355 -22.15 19.38 10.87
CA LYS A 355 -22.29 20.64 11.64
C LYS A 355 -21.43 21.76 11.06
N CYS A 356 -20.29 21.44 10.49
CA CYS A 356 -19.44 22.42 9.79
C CYS A 356 -19.91 22.74 8.37
N GLY A 357 -21.04 22.18 7.93
CA GLY A 357 -21.62 22.41 6.60
C GLY A 357 -20.86 21.71 5.47
N VAL A 358 -20.03 20.71 5.78
CA VAL A 358 -19.32 19.89 4.79
C VAL A 358 -20.17 18.64 4.52
N ALA A 359 -20.71 18.53 3.31
CA ALA A 359 -21.56 17.39 2.96
C ALA A 359 -20.74 16.09 2.86
N PRO A 360 -21.24 14.98 3.46
CA PRO A 360 -20.67 13.63 3.27
C PRO A 360 -20.73 13.22 1.80
N ASP A 361 -19.63 12.64 1.31
CA ASP A 361 -19.53 12.09 -0.04
C ASP A 361 -19.65 10.55 -0.03
N GLU A 362 -19.52 9.95 -1.21
CA GLU A 362 -19.52 8.49 -1.38
C GLU A 362 -18.49 7.78 -0.49
N HIS A 363 -17.31 8.37 -0.34
CA HIS A 363 -16.25 7.82 0.49
C HIS A 363 -16.56 7.89 2.00
N THR A 364 -17.20 8.99 2.44
CA THR A 364 -17.65 9.15 3.83
C THR A 364 -18.67 8.07 4.19
N TYR A 365 -19.74 7.94 3.38
CA TYR A 365 -20.78 6.95 3.61
C TYR A 365 -20.24 5.52 3.53
N SER A 366 -19.38 5.22 2.54
CA SER A 366 -18.75 3.90 2.39
C SER A 366 -17.89 3.53 3.58
N SER A 367 -17.10 4.49 4.11
CA SER A 367 -16.27 4.28 5.31
C SER A 367 -17.11 4.08 6.56
N LEU A 368 -18.21 4.82 6.72
CA LEU A 368 -19.11 4.68 7.86
C LEU A 368 -19.85 3.32 7.83
N ILE A 369 -20.31 2.90 6.65
CA ILE A 369 -20.91 1.56 6.45
C ILE A 369 -19.89 0.47 6.79
N ASP A 370 -18.63 0.64 6.40
CA ASP A 370 -17.54 -0.28 6.73
C ASP A 370 -17.29 -0.35 8.25
N ALA A 371 -17.30 0.80 8.95
CA ALA A 371 -17.19 0.86 10.40
C ALA A 371 -18.31 0.07 11.09
N TYR A 372 -19.55 0.29 10.69
CA TYR A 372 -20.70 -0.43 11.25
C TYR A 372 -20.66 -1.92 10.93
N ALA A 373 -20.27 -2.29 9.70
CA ALA A 373 -20.13 -3.68 9.29
C ALA A 373 -19.06 -4.41 10.11
N ASN A 374 -17.89 -3.79 10.31
CA ASN A 374 -16.81 -4.33 11.13
C ASN A 374 -17.21 -4.47 12.61
N ALA A 375 -17.99 -3.53 13.15
CA ALA A 375 -18.56 -3.59 14.49
C ALA A 375 -19.74 -4.58 14.62
N GLY A 376 -20.15 -5.24 13.53
CA GLY A 376 -21.29 -6.14 13.51
C GLY A 376 -22.66 -5.45 13.67
N ARG A 377 -22.75 -4.13 13.49
CA ARG A 377 -23.98 -3.34 13.59
C ARG A 377 -24.62 -3.13 12.21
N TRP A 378 -25.03 -4.22 11.57
CA TRP A 378 -25.53 -4.21 10.19
C TRP A 378 -26.84 -3.41 10.00
N GLU A 379 -27.70 -3.30 11.05
CA GLU A 379 -28.91 -2.47 10.99
C GLU A 379 -28.57 -1.00 10.84
N SER A 380 -27.54 -0.54 11.60
CA SER A 380 -27.03 0.82 11.46
C SER A 380 -26.39 1.04 10.07
N ALA A 381 -25.64 0.06 9.57
CA ALA A 381 -25.09 0.11 8.20
C ALA A 381 -26.18 0.28 7.14
N ARG A 382 -27.33 -0.39 7.31
CA ARG A 382 -28.49 -0.20 6.39
C ARG A 382 -29.21 1.13 6.55
N ILE A 383 -29.22 1.70 7.75
CA ILE A 383 -29.76 3.05 7.97
C ILE A 383 -28.90 4.05 7.22
N VAL A 384 -27.58 3.97 7.34
CA VAL A 384 -26.61 4.82 6.64
C VAL A 384 -26.72 4.66 5.12
N LEU A 385 -26.97 3.46 4.60
CA LEU A 385 -27.24 3.27 3.16
C LEU A 385 -28.49 4.05 2.71
N LYS A 386 -29.56 4.02 3.50
CA LYS A 386 -30.79 4.79 3.18
C LYS A 386 -30.57 6.31 3.28
N GLU A 387 -29.75 6.76 4.23
CA GLU A 387 -29.34 8.16 4.35
C GLU A 387 -28.52 8.60 3.13
N MET A 388 -27.61 7.76 2.65
CA MET A 388 -26.84 7.97 1.42
C MET A 388 -27.75 8.15 0.22
N GLU A 389 -28.75 7.26 0.07
CA GLU A 389 -29.77 7.36 -1.01
C GLU A 389 -30.63 8.63 -0.87
N ALA A 390 -31.06 8.96 0.34
CA ALA A 390 -31.86 10.17 0.62
C ALA A 390 -31.08 11.46 0.32
N SER A 391 -29.76 11.44 0.49
CA SER A 391 -28.85 12.56 0.17
C SER A 391 -28.46 12.62 -1.32
N ASN A 392 -29.12 11.85 -2.19
CA ASN A 392 -28.81 11.73 -3.62
C ASN A 392 -27.38 11.25 -3.95
N VAL A 393 -26.66 10.68 -2.98
CA VAL A 393 -25.37 10.05 -3.20
C VAL A 393 -25.62 8.60 -3.63
N ARG A 394 -25.21 8.24 -4.85
CA ARG A 394 -25.45 6.88 -5.37
C ARG A 394 -24.53 5.86 -4.70
N PRO A 395 -25.08 4.79 -4.08
CA PRO A 395 -24.26 3.69 -3.60
C PRO A 395 -23.52 3.01 -4.75
N ASN A 396 -22.31 2.52 -4.48
CA ASN A 396 -21.53 1.74 -5.43
C ASN A 396 -21.54 0.23 -5.08
N SER A 397 -20.92 -0.59 -5.92
CA SER A 397 -20.82 -2.04 -5.70
C SER A 397 -20.08 -2.38 -4.41
N PHE A 398 -19.10 -1.57 -4.00
CA PHE A 398 -18.33 -1.77 -2.78
C PHE A 398 -19.21 -1.71 -1.52
N VAL A 399 -20.12 -0.73 -1.43
CA VAL A 399 -21.05 -0.58 -0.30
C VAL A 399 -21.90 -1.85 -0.14
N TYR A 400 -22.48 -2.35 -1.23
CA TYR A 400 -23.28 -3.58 -1.20
C TYR A 400 -22.44 -4.80 -0.84
N SER A 401 -21.18 -4.86 -1.29
CA SER A 401 -20.23 -5.93 -0.92
C SER A 401 -19.93 -5.93 0.57
N ARG A 402 -19.79 -4.76 1.21
CA ARG A 402 -19.58 -4.64 2.66
C ARG A 402 -20.80 -5.07 3.46
N ILE A 403 -22.00 -4.70 3.03
CA ILE A 403 -23.26 -5.16 3.64
C ILE A 403 -23.38 -6.69 3.52
N LEU A 404 -23.06 -7.23 2.36
CA LEU A 404 -23.06 -8.68 2.11
C LEU A 404 -22.07 -9.42 3.01
N ALA A 405 -20.83 -8.89 3.14
CA ALA A 405 -19.81 -9.45 4.03
C ALA A 405 -20.26 -9.43 5.51
N SER A 406 -20.95 -8.37 5.93
CA SER A 406 -21.53 -8.26 7.28
C SER A 406 -22.57 -9.36 7.55
N TYR A 407 -23.44 -9.66 6.58
CA TYR A 407 -24.39 -10.79 6.71
C TYR A 407 -23.68 -12.14 6.72
N ARG A 408 -22.64 -12.32 5.90
CA ARG A 408 -21.80 -13.52 5.92
C ARG A 408 -21.22 -13.78 7.30
N ASP A 409 -20.67 -12.77 7.95
CA ASP A 409 -20.00 -12.95 9.24
C ASP A 409 -20.95 -13.28 10.39
N ARG A 410 -22.24 -13.00 10.21
CA ARG A 410 -23.34 -13.41 11.13
C ARG A 410 -24.01 -14.74 10.81
N GLY A 411 -23.68 -15.34 9.69
CA GLY A 411 -24.36 -16.57 9.26
C GLY A 411 -25.69 -16.37 8.55
N GLU A 412 -26.02 -15.13 8.20
CA GLU A 412 -27.29 -14.78 7.52
C GLU A 412 -27.13 -14.84 5.98
N TRP A 413 -26.46 -15.86 5.48
CA TRP A 413 -26.15 -16.02 4.06
C TRP A 413 -27.39 -16.01 3.15
N GLN A 414 -28.57 -16.39 3.67
CA GLN A 414 -29.84 -16.39 2.94
C GLN A 414 -30.21 -15.00 2.40
N ARG A 415 -29.72 -13.93 3.04
CA ARG A 415 -29.97 -12.55 2.60
C ARG A 415 -29.11 -12.11 1.40
N SER A 416 -28.14 -12.91 1.00
CA SER A 416 -27.22 -12.56 -0.11
C SER A 416 -27.96 -12.27 -1.43
N PHE A 417 -28.96 -13.09 -1.78
CA PHE A 417 -29.76 -12.84 -2.98
C PHE A 417 -30.69 -11.63 -2.85
N GLN A 418 -31.12 -11.30 -1.62
CA GLN A 418 -31.92 -10.11 -1.37
C GLN A 418 -31.06 -8.84 -1.57
N VAL A 419 -29.82 -8.83 -1.09
CA VAL A 419 -28.86 -7.72 -1.30
C VAL A 419 -28.60 -7.54 -2.80
N LEU A 420 -28.40 -8.62 -3.55
CA LEU A 420 -28.22 -8.56 -5.01
C LEU A 420 -29.46 -7.95 -5.71
N LYS A 421 -30.66 -8.32 -5.27
CA LYS A 421 -31.91 -7.76 -5.82
C LYS A 421 -32.05 -6.28 -5.51
N GLU A 422 -31.75 -5.87 -4.27
CA GLU A 422 -31.78 -4.49 -3.82
C GLU A 422 -30.76 -3.64 -4.61
N MET A 423 -29.53 -4.11 -4.76
CA MET A 423 -28.49 -3.49 -5.57
C MET A 423 -28.96 -3.22 -7.01
N LYS A 424 -29.58 -4.23 -7.65
CA LYS A 424 -30.08 -4.09 -9.03
C LYS A 424 -31.30 -3.17 -9.12
N SER A 425 -32.20 -3.17 -8.13
CA SER A 425 -33.34 -2.24 -8.10
C SER A 425 -32.89 -0.78 -8.00
N ASN A 426 -31.76 -0.52 -7.36
CA ASN A 426 -31.15 0.80 -7.25
C ASN A 426 -30.24 1.15 -8.46
N GLY A 427 -30.30 0.34 -9.53
CA GLY A 427 -29.58 0.59 -10.78
C GLY A 427 -28.07 0.37 -10.69
N VAL A 428 -27.57 -0.23 -9.59
CA VAL A 428 -26.14 -0.54 -9.41
C VAL A 428 -25.85 -1.89 -10.03
N ARG A 429 -24.86 -1.93 -10.92
CA ARG A 429 -24.41 -3.18 -11.53
C ARG A 429 -23.46 -3.92 -10.57
N PRO A 430 -23.71 -5.21 -10.29
CA PRO A 430 -22.75 -6.05 -9.55
C PRO A 430 -21.42 -6.10 -10.31
N ASP A 431 -20.32 -6.04 -9.56
CA ASP A 431 -18.99 -6.24 -10.09
C ASP A 431 -18.44 -7.62 -9.68
N ARG A 432 -17.23 -7.90 -10.12
CA ARG A 432 -16.53 -9.15 -9.79
C ARG A 432 -16.32 -9.31 -8.28
N HIS A 433 -15.98 -8.23 -7.59
CA HIS A 433 -15.76 -8.26 -6.15
C HIS A 433 -17.02 -8.64 -5.38
N PHE A 434 -18.18 -8.09 -5.75
CA PHE A 434 -19.46 -8.43 -5.15
C PHE A 434 -19.77 -9.92 -5.29
N TYR A 435 -19.59 -10.49 -6.50
CA TYR A 435 -19.80 -11.91 -6.71
C TYR A 435 -18.81 -12.79 -5.93
N ASN A 436 -17.54 -12.38 -5.83
CA ASN A 436 -16.55 -13.11 -5.02
C ASN A 436 -16.96 -13.16 -3.54
N VAL A 437 -17.43 -12.04 -2.95
CA VAL A 437 -17.95 -12.00 -1.58
C VAL A 437 -19.20 -12.87 -1.43
N MET A 438 -20.07 -12.90 -2.46
CA MET A 438 -21.29 -13.71 -2.46
C MET A 438 -20.98 -15.21 -2.50
N ILE A 439 -20.06 -15.63 -3.35
CA ILE A 439 -19.59 -17.02 -3.44
C ILE A 439 -18.93 -17.45 -2.15
N ASP A 440 -18.03 -16.62 -1.58
CA ASP A 440 -17.39 -16.87 -0.30
C ASP A 440 -18.42 -16.99 0.85
N SER A 441 -19.47 -16.16 0.83
CA SER A 441 -20.55 -16.23 1.80
C SER A 441 -21.27 -17.57 1.78
N PHE A 442 -21.58 -18.09 0.62
CA PHE A 442 -22.21 -19.41 0.49
C PHE A 442 -21.23 -20.54 0.82
N GLY A 443 -19.98 -20.43 0.38
CA GLY A 443 -18.93 -21.40 0.68
C GLY A 443 -18.68 -21.55 2.17
N LYS A 444 -18.61 -20.46 2.93
CA LYS A 444 -18.39 -20.48 4.39
C LYS A 444 -19.43 -21.31 5.15
N TYR A 445 -20.67 -21.40 4.64
CA TYR A 445 -21.79 -22.09 5.29
C TYR A 445 -22.20 -23.39 4.58
N ASN A 446 -21.32 -23.98 3.79
CA ASN A 446 -21.57 -25.23 3.05
C ASN A 446 -22.79 -25.19 2.10
N CYS A 447 -23.07 -24.00 1.54
CA CYS A 447 -24.14 -23.81 0.59
C CYS A 447 -23.60 -23.83 -0.85
N LEU A 448 -22.92 -24.94 -1.22
CA LEU A 448 -22.14 -25.04 -2.46
C LEU A 448 -23.00 -24.90 -3.72
N GLU A 449 -24.23 -25.36 -3.71
CA GLU A 449 -25.18 -25.18 -4.82
C GLU A 449 -25.49 -23.70 -5.08
N HIS A 450 -25.65 -22.92 -4.00
CA HIS A 450 -25.85 -21.47 -4.12
C HIS A 450 -24.58 -20.74 -4.57
N ALA A 451 -23.41 -21.23 -4.15
CA ALA A 451 -22.13 -20.69 -4.63
C ALA A 451 -21.96 -20.90 -6.13
N MET A 452 -22.29 -22.10 -6.62
CA MET A 452 -22.29 -22.40 -8.06
C MET A 452 -23.34 -21.58 -8.83
N ALA A 453 -24.54 -21.43 -8.27
CA ALA A 453 -25.58 -20.59 -8.88
C ALA A 453 -25.17 -19.14 -8.99
N ALA A 454 -24.45 -18.60 -7.98
CA ALA A 454 -23.90 -17.25 -8.01
C ALA A 454 -22.79 -17.12 -9.08
N PHE A 455 -21.93 -18.13 -9.22
CA PHE A 455 -20.89 -18.20 -10.24
C PHE A 455 -21.48 -18.23 -11.66
N GLU A 456 -22.45 -19.10 -11.93
CA GLU A 456 -23.12 -19.16 -13.23
C GLU A 456 -23.85 -17.86 -13.58
N ARG A 457 -24.44 -17.22 -12.57
CA ARG A 457 -25.08 -15.92 -12.74
C ARG A 457 -24.07 -14.84 -13.10
N MET A 458 -22.89 -14.81 -12.43
CA MET A 458 -21.79 -13.93 -12.75
C MET A 458 -21.39 -14.06 -14.25
N ARG A 459 -21.25 -15.30 -14.72
CA ARG A 459 -20.92 -15.60 -16.13
C ARG A 459 -22.02 -15.17 -17.09
N SER A 460 -23.28 -15.43 -16.75
CA SER A 460 -24.44 -15.04 -17.58
C SER A 460 -24.60 -13.51 -17.70
N GLU A 461 -24.13 -12.76 -16.73
CA GLU A 461 -24.08 -11.27 -16.76
C GLU A 461 -22.85 -10.74 -17.49
N GLY A 462 -22.02 -11.60 -18.08
CA GLY A 462 -20.82 -11.22 -18.85
C GLY A 462 -19.62 -10.83 -17.99
N ILE A 463 -19.67 -11.07 -16.66
CA ILE A 463 -18.56 -10.77 -15.76
C ILE A 463 -17.61 -11.97 -15.77
N GLN A 464 -16.39 -11.76 -16.24
CA GLN A 464 -15.41 -12.84 -16.33
C GLN A 464 -14.84 -13.17 -14.93
N PRO A 465 -14.83 -14.45 -14.52
CA PRO A 465 -14.18 -14.92 -13.31
C PRO A 465 -12.67 -14.65 -13.35
N ASP A 466 -12.11 -14.24 -12.23
CA ASP A 466 -10.66 -14.10 -12.06
C ASP A 466 -10.08 -15.22 -11.17
N VAL A 467 -8.76 -15.17 -10.96
CA VAL A 467 -8.06 -16.13 -10.10
C VAL A 467 -8.67 -16.21 -8.70
N VAL A 468 -9.19 -15.08 -8.17
CA VAL A 468 -9.82 -15.03 -6.85
C VAL A 468 -11.15 -15.79 -6.85
N THR A 469 -11.98 -15.58 -7.88
CA THR A 469 -13.26 -16.29 -8.06
C THR A 469 -13.06 -17.81 -8.07
N TRP A 470 -12.11 -18.27 -8.93
CA TRP A 470 -11.79 -19.69 -9.06
C TRP A 470 -11.24 -20.27 -7.75
N ASN A 471 -10.29 -19.59 -7.13
CA ASN A 471 -9.69 -20.02 -5.86
C ASN A 471 -10.75 -20.14 -4.75
N THR A 472 -11.69 -19.19 -4.68
CA THR A 472 -12.77 -19.22 -3.69
C THR A 472 -13.67 -20.44 -3.89
N LEU A 473 -14.07 -20.73 -5.14
CA LEU A 473 -14.89 -21.91 -5.44
C LEU A 473 -14.15 -23.21 -5.14
N ILE A 474 -12.91 -23.35 -5.62
CA ILE A 474 -12.09 -24.54 -5.40
C ILE A 474 -11.91 -24.78 -3.90
N ASP A 475 -11.52 -23.73 -3.14
CA ASP A 475 -11.31 -23.80 -1.69
C ASP A 475 -12.58 -24.22 -0.93
N CYS A 476 -13.75 -23.66 -1.31
CA CYS A 476 -15.02 -24.05 -0.72
C CYS A 476 -15.31 -25.53 -0.93
N HIS A 477 -15.15 -26.06 -2.15
CA HIS A 477 -15.36 -27.47 -2.43
C HIS A 477 -14.36 -28.37 -1.70
N CYS A 478 -13.09 -27.96 -1.62
CA CYS A 478 -12.05 -28.68 -0.87
C CYS A 478 -12.36 -28.78 0.63
N LYS A 479 -12.77 -27.66 1.25
CA LYS A 479 -13.09 -27.60 2.70
C LYS A 479 -14.21 -28.52 3.13
N PHE A 480 -15.16 -28.79 2.24
CA PHE A 480 -16.29 -29.65 2.52
C PHE A 480 -16.16 -31.06 1.92
N GLY A 481 -14.95 -31.43 1.47
CA GLY A 481 -14.65 -32.78 1.02
C GLY A 481 -15.13 -33.12 -0.40
N HIS A 482 -15.61 -32.13 -1.17
CA HIS A 482 -16.02 -32.32 -2.56
C HIS A 482 -14.82 -32.22 -3.51
N HIS A 483 -13.80 -33.04 -3.27
CA HIS A 483 -12.49 -32.98 -3.94
C HIS A 483 -12.56 -33.17 -5.46
N ASN A 484 -13.41 -34.11 -5.94
CA ASN A 484 -13.59 -34.33 -7.39
C ASN A 484 -14.12 -33.08 -8.08
N LYS A 485 -15.06 -32.36 -7.44
CA LYS A 485 -15.58 -31.11 -8.01
C LYS A 485 -14.54 -30.01 -8.00
N ALA A 486 -13.69 -29.97 -6.99
CA ALA A 486 -12.56 -29.01 -6.93
C ALA A 486 -11.54 -29.28 -8.06
N GLU A 487 -11.25 -30.56 -8.38
CA GLU A 487 -10.41 -30.93 -9.53
C GLU A 487 -11.03 -30.51 -10.88
N GLU A 488 -12.34 -30.77 -11.06
CA GLU A 488 -13.07 -30.30 -12.25
C GLU A 488 -12.99 -28.78 -12.43
N LEU A 489 -13.19 -28.04 -11.33
CA LEU A 489 -13.09 -26.56 -11.35
C LEU A 489 -11.68 -26.07 -11.63
N PHE A 490 -10.66 -26.76 -11.12
CA PHE A 490 -9.26 -26.45 -11.40
C PHE A 490 -8.93 -26.64 -12.89
N GLU A 491 -9.42 -27.74 -13.50
CA GLU A 491 -9.28 -27.96 -14.93
C GLU A 491 -10.09 -26.94 -15.75
N GLU A 492 -11.29 -26.59 -15.33
CA GLU A 492 -12.12 -25.58 -16.00
C GLU A 492 -11.47 -24.20 -15.96
N MET A 493 -10.84 -23.82 -14.82
CA MET A 493 -10.04 -22.61 -14.70
C MET A 493 -8.94 -22.54 -15.78
N GLN A 494 -8.20 -23.63 -15.96
CA GLN A 494 -7.14 -23.70 -16.97
C GLN A 494 -7.70 -23.63 -18.41
N ARG A 495 -8.79 -24.36 -18.69
CA ARG A 495 -9.47 -24.33 -19.99
C ARG A 495 -10.06 -22.96 -20.33
N SER A 496 -10.46 -22.20 -19.33
CA SER A 496 -10.95 -20.82 -19.52
C SER A 496 -9.83 -19.80 -19.81
N GLY A 497 -8.56 -20.22 -19.82
CA GLY A 497 -7.40 -19.34 -20.00
C GLY A 497 -6.98 -18.58 -18.74
N CYS A 498 -7.60 -18.87 -17.58
CA CYS A 498 -7.20 -18.29 -16.31
C CYS A 498 -6.05 -19.13 -15.71
N LEU A 499 -4.84 -18.58 -15.71
CA LEU A 499 -3.65 -19.30 -15.22
C LEU A 499 -3.69 -19.46 -13.69
N PRO A 500 -3.50 -20.69 -13.16
CA PRO A 500 -3.39 -20.93 -11.73
C PRO A 500 -2.18 -20.19 -11.14
N CYS A 501 -2.35 -19.60 -9.97
CA CYS A 501 -1.28 -18.97 -9.21
C CYS A 501 -0.79 -19.88 -8.06
N THR A 502 0.26 -19.47 -7.36
CA THR A 502 0.79 -20.21 -6.20
C THR A 502 -0.29 -20.55 -5.18
N THR A 503 -1.25 -19.65 -4.93
CA THR A 503 -2.37 -19.90 -4.01
C THR A 503 -3.28 -21.01 -4.52
N THR A 504 -3.60 -21.05 -5.82
CA THR A 504 -4.40 -22.12 -6.45
C THR A 504 -3.74 -23.48 -6.24
N TYR A 505 -2.44 -23.57 -6.52
CA TYR A 505 -1.67 -24.80 -6.29
C TYR A 505 -1.67 -25.21 -4.82
N ASN A 506 -1.49 -24.28 -3.88
CA ASN A 506 -1.51 -24.57 -2.44
C ASN A 506 -2.88 -25.14 -1.98
N ILE A 507 -3.99 -24.60 -2.50
CA ILE A 507 -5.34 -25.12 -2.20
C ILE A 507 -5.47 -26.57 -2.70
N MET A 508 -5.03 -26.84 -3.94
CA MET A 508 -5.10 -28.17 -4.51
C MET A 508 -4.15 -29.17 -3.82
N ILE A 509 -2.94 -28.75 -3.48
CA ILE A 509 -1.97 -29.55 -2.70
C ILE A 509 -2.58 -29.94 -1.36
N ASN A 510 -3.21 -28.99 -0.66
CA ASN A 510 -3.89 -29.28 0.61
C ASN A 510 -5.04 -30.28 0.43
N SER A 511 -5.85 -30.11 -0.61
CA SER A 511 -6.98 -31.00 -0.92
C SER A 511 -6.52 -32.44 -1.21
N LEU A 512 -5.51 -32.60 -2.08
CA LEU A 512 -4.96 -33.93 -2.43
C LEU A 512 -4.21 -34.55 -1.27
N GLY A 513 -3.51 -33.74 -0.45
CA GLY A 513 -2.83 -34.21 0.75
C GLY A 513 -3.80 -34.74 1.80
N GLN A 514 -4.97 -34.14 1.97
CA GLN A 514 -6.04 -34.64 2.84
C GLN A 514 -6.60 -35.99 2.39
N GLN A 515 -6.50 -36.28 1.09
CA GLN A 515 -6.87 -37.58 0.50
C GLN A 515 -5.73 -38.58 0.48
N GLU A 516 -4.56 -38.22 1.00
CA GLU A 516 -3.33 -39.03 0.97
C GLU A 516 -2.85 -39.41 -0.45
N ARG A 517 -3.24 -38.60 -1.46
CA ARG A 517 -2.86 -38.77 -2.89
C ARG A 517 -1.46 -38.17 -3.17
N TRP A 518 -0.44 -38.73 -2.58
CA TRP A 518 0.92 -38.16 -2.56
C TRP A 518 1.59 -38.06 -3.94
N ASN A 519 1.26 -38.98 -4.85
CA ASN A 519 1.77 -38.94 -6.22
C ASN A 519 1.22 -37.70 -6.99
N ASP A 520 -0.07 -37.39 -6.76
CA ASP A 520 -0.69 -36.25 -7.39
C ASP A 520 -0.17 -34.93 -6.80
N VAL A 521 0.12 -34.90 -5.50
CA VAL A 521 0.79 -33.77 -4.83
C VAL A 521 2.15 -33.52 -5.49
N LYS A 522 2.98 -34.56 -5.71
CA LYS A 522 4.28 -34.45 -6.39
C LYS A 522 4.13 -33.94 -7.83
N THR A 523 3.12 -34.46 -8.56
CA THR A 523 2.84 -34.02 -9.92
C THR A 523 2.43 -32.54 -9.97
N LEU A 524 1.59 -32.07 -9.02
CA LEU A 524 1.22 -30.67 -8.93
C LEU A 524 2.40 -29.76 -8.62
N LEU A 525 3.30 -30.19 -7.74
CA LEU A 525 4.53 -29.44 -7.45
C LEU A 525 5.43 -29.34 -8.69
N GLY A 526 5.54 -30.43 -9.46
CA GLY A 526 6.27 -30.44 -10.72
C GLY A 526 5.63 -29.50 -11.77
N ASN A 527 4.31 -29.49 -11.88
CA ASN A 527 3.56 -28.60 -12.78
C ASN A 527 3.74 -27.13 -12.37
N MET A 528 3.69 -26.83 -11.08
CA MET A 528 3.93 -25.50 -10.54
C MET A 528 5.32 -24.99 -10.93
N GLN A 529 6.37 -25.82 -10.77
CA GLN A 529 7.73 -25.48 -11.18
C GLN A 529 7.89 -25.31 -12.69
N SER A 530 7.26 -26.17 -13.49
CA SER A 530 7.31 -26.08 -14.95
C SER A 530 6.68 -24.80 -15.50
N GLN A 531 5.73 -24.21 -14.77
CA GLN A 531 5.13 -22.90 -15.07
C GLN A 531 5.94 -21.71 -14.53
N GLY A 532 7.14 -21.96 -13.98
CA GLY A 532 7.98 -20.91 -13.41
C GLY A 532 7.52 -20.39 -12.05
N LEU A 533 6.54 -21.03 -11.41
CA LEU A 533 6.06 -20.68 -10.09
C LEU A 533 6.94 -21.38 -9.04
N LEU A 534 7.65 -20.59 -8.22
CA LEU A 534 8.47 -21.14 -7.14
C LEU A 534 7.62 -21.41 -5.90
N ALA A 535 7.87 -22.56 -5.25
CA ALA A 535 7.31 -22.88 -3.95
C ALA A 535 7.76 -21.83 -2.91
N ASN A 536 6.81 -21.22 -2.23
CA ASN A 536 7.07 -20.20 -1.21
C ASN A 536 6.86 -20.76 0.21
N VAL A 537 7.08 -19.92 1.22
CA VAL A 537 6.91 -20.29 2.64
C VAL A 537 5.53 -20.91 2.91
N VAL A 538 4.47 -20.40 2.25
CA VAL A 538 3.10 -20.94 2.41
C VAL A 538 2.98 -22.34 1.83
N THR A 539 3.57 -22.61 0.65
CA THR A 539 3.60 -23.93 0.02
C THR A 539 4.25 -24.96 0.92
N TYR A 540 5.45 -24.65 1.45
CA TYR A 540 6.14 -25.55 2.38
C TYR A 540 5.40 -25.72 3.71
N THR A 541 4.76 -24.66 4.22
CA THR A 541 3.92 -24.77 5.42
C THR A 541 2.73 -25.71 5.20
N THR A 542 2.08 -25.63 4.04
CA THR A 542 0.99 -26.53 3.66
C THR A 542 1.47 -27.98 3.57
N LEU A 543 2.64 -28.22 2.95
CA LEU A 543 3.22 -29.57 2.86
C LEU A 543 3.56 -30.13 4.24
N VAL A 544 4.17 -29.35 5.11
CA VAL A 544 4.47 -29.78 6.50
C VAL A 544 3.19 -30.09 7.27
N ASP A 545 2.14 -29.31 7.11
CA ASP A 545 0.85 -29.54 7.78
C ASP A 545 0.18 -30.85 7.31
N ILE A 546 0.10 -31.07 5.99
CA ILE A 546 -0.55 -32.28 5.45
C ILE A 546 0.27 -33.54 5.75
N TYR A 547 1.62 -33.50 5.64
CA TYR A 547 2.48 -34.61 6.02
C TYR A 547 2.41 -34.90 7.52
N GLY A 548 2.40 -33.84 8.33
CA GLY A 548 2.25 -33.97 9.79
C GLY A 548 0.93 -34.61 10.19
N LYS A 549 -0.18 -34.18 9.64
CA LYS A 549 -1.53 -34.74 9.88
C LYS A 549 -1.62 -36.22 9.48
N SER A 550 -0.97 -36.62 8.38
CA SER A 550 -0.91 -37.99 7.92
C SER A 550 0.10 -38.86 8.70
N GLY A 551 0.93 -38.23 9.56
CA GLY A 551 1.97 -38.92 10.31
C GLY A 551 3.24 -39.22 9.53
N ARG A 552 3.40 -38.61 8.37
CA ARG A 552 4.60 -38.71 7.53
C ARG A 552 5.66 -37.70 7.96
N PHE A 553 6.13 -37.83 9.19
CA PHE A 553 7.03 -36.84 9.81
C PHE A 553 8.38 -36.69 9.12
N ASN A 554 8.91 -37.79 8.53
CA ASN A 554 10.18 -37.72 7.78
C ASN A 554 10.04 -36.79 6.56
N ASP A 555 8.92 -36.91 5.82
CA ASP A 555 8.67 -36.04 4.67
C ASP A 555 8.43 -34.57 5.11
N ALA A 556 7.82 -34.36 6.27
CA ALA A 556 7.63 -33.02 6.83
C ALA A 556 8.97 -32.37 7.21
N ILE A 557 9.90 -33.12 7.79
CA ILE A 557 11.25 -32.63 8.11
C ILE A 557 12.06 -32.39 6.83
N GLU A 558 11.99 -33.30 5.85
CA GLU A 558 12.64 -33.12 4.55
C GLU A 558 12.16 -31.83 3.86
N CYS A 559 10.85 -31.53 3.90
CA CYS A 559 10.31 -30.27 3.38
C CYS A 559 10.92 -29.04 4.07
N LEU A 560 11.15 -29.11 5.39
CA LEU A 560 11.76 -28.02 6.15
C LEU A 560 13.23 -27.82 5.73
N GLU A 561 13.97 -28.90 5.48
CA GLU A 561 15.37 -28.87 5.04
C GLU A 561 15.49 -28.34 3.60
N VAL A 562 14.62 -28.80 2.69
CA VAL A 562 14.56 -28.31 1.31
C VAL A 562 14.24 -26.81 1.28
N MET A 563 13.29 -26.35 2.09
CA MET A 563 12.97 -24.94 2.22
C MET A 563 14.18 -24.11 2.66
N LYS A 564 14.92 -24.59 3.68
CA LYS A 564 16.13 -23.92 4.18
C LYS A 564 17.22 -23.88 3.11
N SER A 565 17.41 -24.97 2.38
CA SER A 565 18.39 -25.03 1.28
C SER A 565 18.06 -24.08 0.14
N ALA A 566 16.77 -23.80 -0.07
CA ALA A 566 16.30 -22.79 -1.01
C ALA A 566 16.45 -21.33 -0.50
N GLY A 567 17.06 -21.13 0.67
CA GLY A 567 17.26 -19.80 1.25
C GLY A 567 16.03 -19.18 1.91
N LEU A 568 14.93 -19.93 2.04
CA LEU A 568 13.70 -19.45 2.65
C LEU A 568 13.75 -19.64 4.18
N LYS A 569 13.33 -18.62 4.93
CA LYS A 569 13.27 -18.70 6.39
C LYS A 569 11.97 -19.35 6.85
N PRO A 570 12.03 -20.41 7.72
CA PRO A 570 10.84 -21.02 8.30
C PRO A 570 10.03 -20.01 9.13
N SER A 571 8.71 -20.13 9.08
CA SER A 571 7.78 -19.28 9.84
C SER A 571 7.37 -19.93 11.16
N SER A 572 6.91 -19.13 12.12
CA SER A 572 6.32 -19.63 13.37
C SER A 572 5.10 -20.54 13.10
N THR A 573 4.31 -20.26 12.06
CA THR A 573 3.16 -21.07 11.65
C THR A 573 3.56 -22.47 11.18
N MET A 574 4.68 -22.61 10.46
CA MET A 574 5.19 -23.91 10.01
C MET A 574 5.62 -24.76 11.19
N TYR A 575 6.40 -24.20 12.14
CA TYR A 575 6.78 -24.94 13.35
C TYR A 575 5.56 -25.29 14.20
N ASN A 576 4.56 -24.40 14.27
CA ASN A 576 3.32 -24.73 14.96
C ASN A 576 2.60 -25.91 14.32
N ALA A 577 2.51 -25.98 12.99
CA ALA A 577 1.89 -27.11 12.28
C ALA A 577 2.61 -28.43 12.62
N LEU A 578 3.94 -28.43 12.59
CA LEU A 578 4.75 -29.62 12.93
C LEU A 578 4.60 -30.04 14.41
N ILE A 579 4.72 -29.09 15.34
CA ILE A 579 4.58 -29.33 16.77
C ILE A 579 3.17 -29.81 17.11
N ASN A 580 2.15 -29.23 16.52
CA ASN A 580 0.76 -29.64 16.72
C ASN A 580 0.50 -31.04 16.16
N ALA A 581 1.08 -31.39 15.03
CA ALA A 581 0.99 -32.72 14.45
C ALA A 581 1.62 -33.80 15.37
N TYR A 582 2.80 -33.52 15.96
CA TYR A 582 3.39 -34.36 16.99
C TYR A 582 2.50 -34.45 18.24
N ALA A 583 1.97 -33.31 18.68
CA ALA A 583 1.09 -33.23 19.85
C ALA A 583 -0.16 -34.10 19.73
N GLN A 584 -0.81 -34.08 18.55
CA GLN A 584 -2.02 -34.87 18.31
C GLN A 584 -1.79 -36.38 18.38
N ARG A 585 -0.54 -36.83 18.27
CA ARG A 585 -0.13 -38.24 18.35
C ARG A 585 0.57 -38.60 19.65
N GLY A 586 0.63 -37.67 20.61
CA GLY A 586 1.28 -37.91 21.91
C GLY A 586 2.82 -38.04 21.81
N LEU A 587 3.44 -37.51 20.77
CA LEU A 587 4.87 -37.56 20.52
C LEU A 587 5.57 -36.33 21.12
N SER A 588 5.54 -36.21 22.45
CA SER A 588 6.03 -35.01 23.16
C SER A 588 7.54 -34.77 22.98
N ASP A 589 8.36 -35.80 22.89
CA ASP A 589 9.81 -35.66 22.70
C ASP A 589 10.13 -35.11 21.31
N GLN A 590 9.40 -35.51 20.27
CA GLN A 590 9.53 -34.93 18.93
C GLN A 590 9.05 -33.51 18.88
N ALA A 591 7.93 -33.20 19.57
CA ALA A 591 7.40 -31.84 19.66
C ALA A 591 8.41 -30.88 20.29
N ILE A 592 9.08 -31.30 21.37
CA ILE A 592 10.12 -30.45 22.01
C ILE A 592 11.36 -30.29 21.13
N ASN A 593 11.74 -31.35 20.39
CA ASN A 593 12.86 -31.27 19.45
C ASN A 593 12.54 -30.28 18.30
N ALA A 594 11.32 -30.30 17.76
CA ALA A 594 10.89 -29.32 16.78
C ALA A 594 10.88 -27.89 17.35
N PHE A 595 10.51 -27.72 18.62
CA PHE A 595 10.61 -26.43 19.31
C PHE A 595 12.05 -25.95 19.49
N ARG A 596 12.98 -26.86 19.80
CA ARG A 596 14.43 -26.55 19.86
C ARG A 596 14.97 -26.10 18.51
N LEU A 597 14.58 -26.79 17.42
CA LEU A 597 14.93 -26.39 16.05
C LEU A 597 14.41 -25.00 15.71
N MET A 598 13.13 -24.71 16.06
CA MET A 598 12.54 -23.39 15.90
C MET A 598 13.38 -22.30 16.55
N ARG A 599 13.83 -22.52 17.79
CA ARG A 599 14.67 -21.57 18.51
C ARG A 599 16.08 -21.45 17.91
N ALA A 600 16.65 -22.55 17.43
CA ALA A 600 17.95 -22.55 16.76
C ALA A 600 17.91 -21.76 15.44
N ASP A 601 16.79 -21.78 14.73
CA ASP A 601 16.54 -20.97 13.54
C ASP A 601 16.23 -19.48 13.85
N GLY A 602 16.27 -19.08 15.12
CA GLY A 602 16.00 -17.71 15.55
C GLY A 602 14.54 -17.28 15.49
N VAL A 603 13.60 -18.22 15.33
CA VAL A 603 12.16 -17.94 15.28
C VAL A 603 11.62 -17.79 16.70
N LYS A 604 10.97 -16.66 16.98
CA LYS A 604 10.37 -16.40 18.30
C LYS A 604 9.12 -17.29 18.51
N PRO A 605 8.99 -17.94 19.69
CA PRO A 605 7.79 -18.71 20.02
C PRO A 605 6.55 -17.81 20.10
N SER A 606 5.46 -18.28 19.51
CA SER A 606 4.13 -17.67 19.66
C SER A 606 3.32 -18.40 20.75
N VAL A 607 2.28 -17.76 21.29
CA VAL A 607 1.33 -18.38 22.23
C VAL A 607 0.79 -19.69 21.66
N LEU A 608 0.51 -19.74 20.36
CA LEU A 608 -0.04 -20.90 19.68
C LEU A 608 0.92 -22.11 19.71
N VAL A 609 2.22 -21.88 19.49
CA VAL A 609 3.27 -22.92 19.56
C VAL A 609 3.37 -23.48 20.98
N LEU A 610 3.38 -22.60 21.99
CA LEU A 610 3.48 -23.01 23.40
C LEU A 610 2.23 -23.76 23.87
N ASN A 611 1.04 -23.34 23.43
CA ASN A 611 -0.20 -24.08 23.65
C ASN A 611 -0.16 -25.47 23.02
N SER A 612 0.42 -25.61 21.82
CA SER A 612 0.62 -26.92 21.18
C SER A 612 1.60 -27.80 21.95
N LEU A 613 2.65 -27.26 22.56
CA LEU A 613 3.56 -27.99 23.45
C LEU A 613 2.86 -28.45 24.74
N ILE A 614 2.08 -27.57 25.39
CA ILE A 614 1.27 -27.93 26.56
C ILE A 614 0.33 -29.11 26.22
N ASN A 615 -0.31 -29.05 25.03
CA ASN A 615 -1.17 -30.13 24.58
C ASN A 615 -0.36 -31.42 24.33
N ALA A 616 0.83 -31.33 23.73
CA ALA A 616 1.70 -32.50 23.51
C ALA A 616 2.05 -33.21 24.82
N PHE A 617 2.50 -32.46 25.83
CA PHE A 617 2.78 -33.00 27.15
C PHE A 617 1.53 -33.52 27.85
N GLY A 618 0.39 -32.84 27.66
CA GLY A 618 -0.90 -33.29 28.21
C GLY A 618 -1.41 -34.58 27.58
N GLU A 619 -1.21 -34.81 26.28
CA GLU A 619 -1.54 -36.09 25.61
C GLU A 619 -0.61 -37.22 26.09
N ASP A 620 0.64 -36.93 26.36
CA ASP A 620 1.67 -37.88 26.83
C ASP A 620 1.66 -38.06 28.37
N ARG A 621 0.67 -37.48 29.06
CA ARG A 621 0.51 -37.51 30.53
C ARG A 621 1.69 -36.96 31.35
N ARG A 622 2.39 -35.99 30.80
CA ARG A 622 3.57 -35.34 31.40
C ARG A 622 3.18 -33.93 31.89
N ASP A 623 2.40 -33.89 32.96
CA ASP A 623 1.86 -32.63 33.48
C ASP A 623 2.94 -31.68 34.04
N ALA A 624 4.01 -32.21 34.66
CA ALA A 624 5.10 -31.38 35.20
C ALA A 624 5.77 -30.54 34.08
N GLU A 625 5.98 -31.16 32.92
CA GLU A 625 6.56 -30.48 31.77
C GLU A 625 5.56 -29.49 31.15
N ALA A 626 4.25 -29.80 31.16
CA ALA A 626 3.21 -28.87 30.74
C ALA A 626 3.22 -27.59 31.60
N PHE A 627 3.36 -27.71 32.93
CA PHE A 627 3.55 -26.58 33.84
C PHE A 627 4.85 -25.80 33.57
N SER A 628 5.93 -26.50 33.23
CA SER A 628 7.19 -25.84 32.87
C SER A 628 7.07 -24.97 31.64
N VAL A 629 6.19 -25.32 30.68
CA VAL A 629 5.89 -24.47 29.51
C VAL A 629 5.12 -23.23 29.93
N LEU A 630 4.13 -23.33 30.83
CA LEU A 630 3.41 -22.17 31.34
C LEU A 630 4.39 -21.22 32.07
N GLN A 631 5.29 -21.75 32.89
CA GLN A 631 6.31 -20.94 33.55
C GLN A 631 7.25 -20.27 32.54
N PHE A 632 7.67 -20.99 31.50
CA PHE A 632 8.45 -20.44 30.40
C PHE A 632 7.71 -19.29 29.67
N MET A 633 6.38 -19.37 29.47
CA MET A 633 5.59 -18.29 28.89
C MET A 633 5.69 -17.02 29.74
N LYS A 634 5.52 -17.16 31.05
CA LYS A 634 5.60 -16.04 32.01
C LYS A 634 7.00 -15.41 32.05
N ASP A 635 8.05 -16.25 32.05
CA ASP A 635 9.44 -15.79 32.09
C ASP A 635 9.90 -15.13 30.76
N SER A 636 9.26 -15.47 29.64
CA SER A 636 9.61 -14.98 28.29
C SER A 636 8.75 -13.80 27.84
N ASP A 637 7.95 -13.21 28.70
CA ASP A 637 6.99 -12.11 28.42
C ASP A 637 5.94 -12.48 27.32
N VAL A 638 5.66 -13.77 27.18
CA VAL A 638 4.62 -14.29 26.30
C VAL A 638 3.35 -14.50 27.14
N LYS A 639 2.40 -13.58 27.07
CA LYS A 639 1.18 -13.63 27.88
C LYS A 639 0.34 -14.86 27.59
N PRO A 640 0.06 -15.73 28.60
CA PRO A 640 -0.86 -16.85 28.44
C PRO A 640 -2.26 -16.36 28.05
N ASP A 641 -3.03 -17.18 27.35
CA ASP A 641 -4.41 -16.90 26.96
C ASP A 641 -5.40 -17.92 27.56
N VAL A 642 -6.69 -17.75 27.29
CA VAL A 642 -7.75 -18.69 27.73
C VAL A 642 -7.45 -20.12 27.29
N ILE A 643 -6.87 -20.28 26.09
CA ILE A 643 -6.55 -21.59 25.51
C ILE A 643 -5.40 -22.25 26.28
N THR A 644 -4.39 -21.47 26.70
CA THR A 644 -3.27 -21.93 27.52
C THR A 644 -3.77 -22.63 28.79
N TYR A 645 -4.59 -21.91 29.59
CA TYR A 645 -5.13 -22.44 30.85
C TYR A 645 -6.10 -23.58 30.64
N THR A 646 -6.99 -23.53 29.65
CA THR A 646 -7.92 -24.62 29.36
C THR A 646 -7.20 -25.88 28.88
N THR A 647 -6.11 -25.73 28.12
CA THR A 647 -5.28 -26.88 27.68
C THR A 647 -4.54 -27.52 28.86
N LEU A 648 -4.02 -26.70 29.78
CA LEU A 648 -3.37 -27.20 31.00
C LEU A 648 -4.38 -27.90 31.93
N MET A 649 -5.56 -27.33 32.15
CA MET A 649 -6.65 -27.97 32.90
C MET A 649 -7.03 -29.31 32.28
N LYS A 650 -7.11 -29.38 30.95
CA LYS A 650 -7.37 -30.62 30.21
C LYS A 650 -6.26 -31.67 30.42
N ALA A 651 -5.00 -31.26 30.43
CA ALA A 651 -3.86 -32.11 30.72
C ALA A 651 -3.96 -32.70 32.15
N LEU A 652 -4.29 -31.89 33.16
CA LEU A 652 -4.48 -32.34 34.53
C LEU A 652 -5.62 -33.33 34.70
N ILE A 653 -6.75 -33.10 34.02
CA ILE A 653 -7.91 -34.01 34.05
C ILE A 653 -7.51 -35.39 33.45
N ARG A 654 -6.68 -35.43 32.41
CA ARG A 654 -6.20 -36.70 31.83
C ARG A 654 -5.28 -37.50 32.73
N VAL A 655 -4.52 -36.83 33.57
CA VAL A 655 -3.61 -37.45 34.56
C VAL A 655 -4.38 -37.73 35.88
N GLU A 656 -5.69 -37.47 35.94
CA GLU A 656 -6.54 -37.63 37.11
C GLU A 656 -6.16 -36.74 38.32
N LYS A 657 -5.39 -35.66 38.08
CA LYS A 657 -5.02 -34.67 39.10
C LYS A 657 -6.09 -33.58 39.23
N TYR A 658 -7.30 -34.00 39.61
CA TYR A 658 -8.46 -33.12 39.73
C TYR A 658 -8.31 -32.05 40.81
N ASP A 659 -7.45 -32.30 41.83
CA ASP A 659 -7.14 -31.42 42.93
C ASP A 659 -6.38 -30.17 42.51
N GLN A 660 -5.62 -30.22 41.42
CA GLN A 660 -4.85 -29.09 40.89
C GLN A 660 -5.65 -28.20 39.91
N VAL A 661 -6.76 -28.67 39.38
CA VAL A 661 -7.60 -27.91 38.43
C VAL A 661 -8.13 -26.61 39.01
N PRO A 662 -8.65 -26.54 40.27
CA PRO A 662 -9.07 -25.28 40.87
C PRO A 662 -7.95 -24.25 40.98
N SER A 663 -6.74 -24.67 41.35
CA SER A 663 -5.57 -23.80 41.46
C SER A 663 -5.21 -23.16 40.13
N VAL A 664 -5.22 -23.91 39.02
CA VAL A 664 -4.97 -23.40 37.67
C VAL A 664 -6.08 -22.43 37.22
N TYR A 665 -7.32 -22.69 37.66
CA TYR A 665 -8.44 -21.79 37.36
C TYR A 665 -8.35 -20.45 38.14
N GLU A 666 -7.89 -20.49 39.38
CA GLU A 666 -7.64 -19.31 40.20
C GLU A 666 -6.45 -18.48 39.62
N GLU A 667 -5.39 -19.16 39.18
CA GLU A 667 -4.25 -18.56 38.52
C GLU A 667 -4.68 -17.83 37.24
N MET A 668 -5.55 -18.43 36.42
CA MET A 668 -6.14 -17.80 35.23
C MET A 668 -6.84 -16.49 35.56
N ILE A 669 -7.62 -16.44 36.65
CA ILE A 669 -8.31 -15.23 37.09
C ILE A 669 -7.32 -14.20 37.63
N SER A 670 -6.30 -14.64 38.39
CA SER A 670 -5.26 -13.73 38.92
C SER A 670 -4.45 -13.04 37.84
N ASP A 671 -4.26 -13.72 36.69
CA ASP A 671 -3.60 -13.16 35.49
C ASP A 671 -4.55 -12.25 34.66
N GLY A 672 -5.76 -11.96 35.17
CA GLY A 672 -6.74 -11.07 34.55
C GLY A 672 -7.47 -11.65 33.34
N ILE A 673 -7.47 -12.98 33.17
CA ILE A 673 -8.08 -13.66 32.03
C ILE A 673 -9.48 -14.13 32.42
N GLU A 674 -10.51 -13.69 31.70
CA GLU A 674 -11.90 -14.15 31.95
C GLU A 674 -12.10 -15.61 31.51
N PRO A 675 -12.54 -16.51 32.43
CA PRO A 675 -12.79 -17.90 32.11
C PRO A 675 -13.95 -18.07 31.11
N ASP A 676 -13.73 -18.85 30.06
CA ASP A 676 -14.74 -19.18 29.08
C ASP A 676 -15.72 -20.29 29.58
N ARG A 677 -16.69 -20.66 28.74
CA ARG A 677 -17.64 -21.72 29.04
C ARG A 677 -16.95 -23.07 29.27
N LYS A 678 -15.83 -23.34 28.57
CA LYS A 678 -15.08 -24.60 28.66
C LYS A 678 -14.30 -24.68 29.97
N ALA A 679 -13.58 -23.62 30.36
CA ALA A 679 -12.88 -23.54 31.65
C ALA A 679 -13.83 -23.76 32.83
N ARG A 680 -14.99 -23.08 32.84
CA ARG A 680 -16.04 -23.27 33.87
C ARG A 680 -16.59 -24.68 33.89
N ALA A 681 -16.71 -25.35 32.75
CA ALA A 681 -17.21 -26.76 32.68
C ALA A 681 -16.15 -27.72 33.24
N MET A 682 -14.86 -27.51 32.93
CA MET A 682 -13.73 -28.33 33.44
C MET A 682 -13.62 -28.21 34.96
N LEU A 683 -13.68 -26.99 35.52
CA LEU A 683 -13.70 -26.80 36.97
C LEU A 683 -14.87 -27.54 37.64
N ARG A 684 -16.09 -27.40 37.11
CA ARG A 684 -17.25 -28.12 37.65
C ARG A 684 -17.07 -29.63 37.59
N SER A 685 -16.50 -30.17 36.53
CA SER A 685 -16.19 -31.59 36.39
C SER A 685 -15.18 -32.06 37.43
N ALA A 686 -14.09 -31.33 37.61
CA ALA A 686 -13.04 -31.62 38.59
C ALA A 686 -13.61 -31.62 40.02
N LEU A 687 -14.38 -30.61 40.39
CA LEU A 687 -15.02 -30.51 41.71
C LEU A 687 -16.02 -31.65 41.98
N ARG A 688 -16.76 -32.12 40.97
CA ARG A 688 -17.64 -33.30 41.09
C ARG A 688 -16.84 -34.59 41.39
N TYR A 689 -15.73 -34.81 40.69
CA TYR A 689 -14.86 -35.96 40.92
C TYR A 689 -14.21 -35.93 42.28
N MET A 690 -13.73 -34.78 42.74
CA MET A 690 -13.17 -34.60 44.08
C MET A 690 -14.21 -34.92 45.17
N LYS A 691 -15.47 -34.45 44.98
CA LYS A 691 -16.57 -34.74 45.91
C LYS A 691 -16.94 -36.21 45.94
N LEU A 692 -16.92 -36.90 44.82
CA LEU A 692 -17.17 -38.36 44.73
C LEU A 692 -16.05 -39.15 45.44
N LYS A 693 -14.78 -38.73 45.28
CA LYS A 693 -13.62 -39.36 45.91
C LYS A 693 -13.55 -39.14 47.41
N LEU A 694 -14.14 -38.05 47.93
CA LEU A 694 -14.26 -37.80 49.35
C LEU A 694 -15.43 -38.57 50.03
N ASN A 695 -16.40 -38.99 49.22
CA ASN A 695 -17.58 -39.78 49.70
C ASN A 695 -17.43 -41.28 49.51
N SER A 696 -16.36 -41.75 48.82
CA SER A 696 -15.94 -43.16 48.70
C SER A 696 -14.82 -43.48 49.70
#